data_4f26d1b3fdac179657e5f74cfe6f163a
#
_entry.id   4f26d1b3fdac179657e5f74cfe6f163a
#
_cell.length_a   1.000
_cell.length_b   1.000
_cell.length_c   1.000
_cell.angle_alpha   90.00
_cell.angle_beta   90.00
_cell.angle_gamma   90.00
#
_symmetry.space_group_name_H-M   'P 1'
#
loop_
_entity.id
_entity.type
_entity.pdbx_description
1 polymer ?
#
loop_
_entity_poly.entity_id
_entity_poly.type
_entity_poly.pdbx_seq_one_letter_code
_entity_poly.pdbx_strand_id
1 'polypeptide(L)'
;MVVFLSSFSRVAQKFSCLFSLFAALGFTVAVNYSYAQDISPSTDQDATVTYPATYFAEFDPYSVSDMLDRIPGINVARGGGQGGGGGGPGSSGGSNRRGLGAGGDQVLINGRRIAGKENEGNDQLSRISASQVEYIEIIRGTSGDLDVRGGSQVINIVLLESESSSSIAYELNVDRTWDSAYNPGAKVSLTGQRGAVDYFLSGEREPRYELNQSREDSVLPDGSPNDRIQRETKQDAQPLTLVGNFGYEFSERDLAHLNLQWSEDNQDRELDRIIADDKFENPVLSLQFEELPRDSESWEFGGDYEHEFLNGSRFKTLFIVNEKDDLFTRERYDVDNLDRSKNLFISSSERTRERIVRTSYTFDVFDTQSLEVGVERAQTLLDTSLQLGLLTGGEVSDRFGGLTPVTDANGMVEEMRYEYFAVHNWQLSNRMSMESTLLFEDSTIKQSGDISQSRDFDFVRPKIDYRFDITPSLQFRTTIEKDVAQLSFGDFTTSAQTNRGSDDDQNQLEGNPDLVQEQSWRYEANLEYRLPNDSGVINTNLFYHELEDVIGKVDVSTVEDVLSANGNIGDAERYGLKIDSSLRLGFLGQPNMLLTTGLNLEDSEITDPFTGMKRRLSRRGRGNLSIGLRHDIPSRNMNWGFNVNDGFDGANINYDIDKTEEYGGSYSYFSWVEMVGWGGLTYRFEARDNNIRCRTRIRFENRTIGDGGLRELEKSCFTTGAVLALKVRGTF
;
A
#
# COMPACT_ATOMS: atom_id res chain seq x y z
N MET A 1 -30.02 8.91 6.08
CA MET A 1 -30.36 8.25 7.35
C MET A 1 -31.31 7.06 7.18
N VAL A 2 -32.35 7.13 6.36
CA VAL A 2 -33.29 5.99 6.13
C VAL A 2 -32.67 4.88 5.28
N VAL A 3 -31.76 5.19 4.34
CA VAL A 3 -31.06 4.20 3.51
C VAL A 3 -29.97 3.47 4.31
N PHE A 4 -29.37 4.11 5.33
CA PHE A 4 -28.39 3.49 6.24
C PHE A 4 -29.01 2.36 7.08
N LEU A 5 -30.25 2.49 7.49
CA LEU A 5 -30.95 1.49 8.32
C LEU A 5 -31.38 0.24 7.53
N SER A 6 -31.58 0.34 6.22
CA SER A 6 -31.98 -0.81 5.40
C SER A 6 -30.81 -1.72 5.05
N SER A 7 -29.59 -1.19 4.89
CA SER A 7 -28.38 -1.99 4.69
C SER A 7 -27.94 -2.70 5.98
N PHE A 8 -28.08 -2.02 7.12
CA PHE A 8 -27.81 -2.61 8.44
C PHE A 8 -28.69 -3.84 8.73
N SER A 9 -29.96 -3.85 8.25
CA SER A 9 -30.85 -4.99 8.49
C SER A 9 -30.44 -6.26 7.72
N ARG A 10 -29.84 -6.14 6.54
CA ARG A 10 -29.35 -7.30 5.76
C ARG A 10 -28.02 -7.85 6.29
N VAL A 11 -27.14 -6.99 6.79
CA VAL A 11 -25.91 -7.40 7.47
C VAL A 11 -26.23 -8.07 8.80
N ALA A 12 -27.17 -7.50 9.58
CA ALA A 12 -27.63 -8.10 10.83
C ALA A 12 -28.30 -9.47 10.62
N GLN A 13 -28.99 -9.70 9.51
CA GLN A 13 -29.55 -11.02 9.19
C GLN A 13 -28.49 -12.07 8.83
N LYS A 14 -27.44 -11.71 8.13
CA LYS A 14 -26.30 -12.63 7.86
C LYS A 14 -25.49 -12.92 9.12
N PHE A 15 -25.29 -11.94 9.99
CA PHE A 15 -24.61 -12.11 11.28
C PHE A 15 -25.47 -12.81 12.34
N SER A 16 -26.80 -12.73 12.28
CA SER A 16 -27.69 -13.45 13.20
C SER A 16 -27.52 -14.97 13.12
N CYS A 17 -27.17 -15.53 11.95
CA CYS A 17 -26.83 -16.95 11.83
C CYS A 17 -25.49 -17.33 12.48
N LEU A 18 -24.47 -16.43 12.46
CA LEU A 18 -23.20 -16.67 13.12
C LEU A 18 -23.28 -16.47 14.65
N PHE A 19 -24.05 -15.47 15.12
CA PHE A 19 -24.24 -15.23 16.55
C PHE A 19 -25.09 -16.32 17.25
N SER A 20 -25.99 -16.97 16.51
CA SER A 20 -26.80 -18.07 17.06
C SER A 20 -25.98 -19.34 17.30
N LEU A 21 -24.83 -19.51 16.64
CA LEU A 21 -23.90 -20.62 16.91
C LEU A 21 -23.01 -20.37 18.15
N PHE A 22 -22.76 -19.12 18.53
CA PHE A 22 -21.96 -18.77 19.71
C PHE A 22 -22.76 -18.80 21.03
N ALA A 23 -24.07 -18.62 20.98
CA ALA A 23 -24.94 -18.60 22.17
C ALA A 23 -25.28 -20.00 22.71
N ALA A 24 -24.98 -21.08 22.01
CA ALA A 24 -25.31 -22.46 22.39
C ALA A 24 -24.21 -23.20 23.15
N LEU A 25 -23.05 -22.60 23.38
CA LEU A 25 -21.95 -23.19 24.16
C LEU A 25 -21.81 -22.49 25.52
N GLY A 26 -22.80 -22.70 26.36
CA GLY A 26 -22.72 -22.39 27.81
C GLY A 26 -21.72 -23.32 28.50
N PHE A 27 -20.47 -22.90 28.66
CA PHE A 27 -19.50 -23.57 29.51
C PHE A 27 -19.38 -22.81 30.83
N THR A 28 -19.86 -23.43 31.90
CA THR A 28 -19.50 -23.08 33.26
C THR A 28 -18.11 -23.66 33.56
N VAL A 29 -17.07 -22.82 33.53
CA VAL A 29 -15.73 -23.17 33.94
C VAL A 29 -15.42 -22.47 35.26
N ALA A 30 -15.14 -23.26 36.31
CA ALA A 30 -14.62 -22.78 37.59
C ALA A 30 -13.19 -22.25 37.35
N VAL A 31 -12.97 -20.97 37.61
CA VAL A 31 -11.69 -20.27 37.41
C VAL A 31 -10.81 -20.52 38.65
N ASN A 32 -9.76 -21.32 38.47
CA ASN A 32 -8.62 -21.32 39.37
C ASN A 32 -7.63 -20.23 38.94
N TYR A 33 -7.51 -19.16 39.71
CA TYR A 33 -6.50 -18.14 39.53
C TYR A 33 -5.13 -18.70 39.94
N SER A 34 -4.28 -19.04 38.98
CA SER A 34 -2.84 -19.12 39.19
C SER A 34 -2.24 -17.73 38.88
N TYR A 35 -1.65 -17.12 39.90
CA TYR A 35 -0.87 -15.89 39.72
C TYR A 35 0.44 -16.24 38.96
N ALA A 36 0.49 -15.92 37.68
CA ALA A 36 1.76 -15.77 37.00
C ALA A 36 2.36 -14.42 37.42
N GLN A 37 3.68 -14.35 37.60
CA GLN A 37 4.37 -13.11 37.91
C GLN A 37 4.08 -12.09 36.75
N ASP A 38 3.48 -10.97 37.13
CA ASP A 38 3.19 -9.85 36.27
C ASP A 38 4.50 -9.23 35.75
N ILE A 39 4.89 -9.58 34.53
CA ILE A 39 5.78 -8.74 33.71
C ILE A 39 4.85 -7.82 32.95
N SER A 40 4.32 -6.81 33.63
CA SER A 40 3.49 -5.79 33.01
C SER A 40 4.36 -4.77 32.29
N PRO A 41 3.98 -4.29 31.09
CA PRO A 41 4.68 -3.19 30.44
C PRO A 41 4.70 -1.98 31.37
N SER A 42 5.86 -1.32 31.49
CA SER A 42 5.98 -0.10 32.29
C SER A 42 5.32 1.05 31.53
N THR A 43 4.35 1.70 32.16
CA THR A 43 3.83 3.00 31.68
C THR A 43 4.57 4.08 32.45
N ASP A 44 5.50 4.73 31.80
CA ASP A 44 6.04 6.01 32.29
C ASP A 44 4.96 7.10 32.19
N GLN A 45 5.10 8.17 32.98
CA GLN A 45 4.11 9.26 33.03
C GLN A 45 3.93 10.00 31.70
N ASP A 46 4.83 9.77 30.75
CA ASP A 46 4.79 10.27 29.39
C ASP A 46 4.26 9.17 28.48
N ALA A 47 3.06 9.25 27.99
CA ALA A 47 2.39 8.56 26.89
C ALA A 47 3.13 7.45 26.07
N THR A 48 4.24 6.94 26.59
CA THR A 48 5.09 5.89 26.04
C THR A 48 4.81 4.57 26.77
N VAL A 49 4.63 3.50 26.00
CA VAL A 49 4.51 2.14 26.55
C VAL A 49 5.70 1.33 26.09
N THR A 50 6.51 0.84 27.06
CA THR A 50 7.71 0.06 26.79
C THR A 50 7.45 -1.43 26.99
N TYR A 51 7.76 -2.22 25.98
CA TYR A 51 7.69 -3.68 25.99
C TYR A 51 9.12 -4.25 25.98
N PRO A 52 9.66 -4.71 27.12
CA PRO A 52 11.01 -5.28 27.18
C PRO A 52 11.05 -6.63 26.44
N ALA A 53 12.22 -7.03 25.94
CA ALA A 53 12.40 -8.30 25.24
C ALA A 53 11.89 -9.51 26.06
N THR A 54 11.97 -9.44 27.39
CA THR A 54 11.46 -10.48 28.32
C THR A 54 9.95 -10.67 28.24
N TYR A 55 9.18 -9.65 27.85
CA TYR A 55 7.73 -9.76 27.60
C TYR A 55 7.42 -10.76 26.49
N PHE A 56 8.31 -10.85 25.51
CA PHE A 56 8.14 -11.73 24.33
C PHE A 56 8.79 -13.10 24.51
N ALA A 57 9.62 -13.30 25.54
CA ALA A 57 10.43 -14.50 25.71
C ALA A 57 9.59 -15.80 25.76
N GLU A 58 8.36 -15.76 26.29
CA GLU A 58 7.48 -16.94 26.33
C GLU A 58 6.95 -17.36 24.92
N PHE A 59 6.99 -16.45 23.94
CA PHE A 59 6.43 -16.65 22.60
C PHE A 59 7.47 -17.06 21.57
N ASP A 60 8.77 -17.03 21.91
CA ASP A 60 9.90 -17.35 21.03
C ASP A 60 9.78 -16.70 19.64
N PRO A 61 9.68 -15.35 19.55
CA PRO A 61 9.50 -14.67 18.28
C PRO A 61 10.76 -14.77 17.41
N TYR A 62 10.58 -14.94 16.12
CA TYR A 62 11.67 -15.01 15.16
C TYR A 62 12.21 -13.62 14.78
N SER A 63 11.31 -12.66 14.56
CA SER A 63 11.64 -11.33 14.06
C SER A 63 10.97 -10.23 14.90
N VAL A 64 11.41 -8.99 14.69
CA VAL A 64 10.71 -7.81 15.23
C VAL A 64 9.26 -7.77 14.77
N SER A 65 8.99 -8.14 13.51
CA SER A 65 7.63 -8.26 13.00
C SER A 65 6.77 -9.19 13.86
N ASP A 66 7.30 -10.35 14.25
CA ASP A 66 6.60 -11.31 15.12
C ASP A 66 6.39 -10.76 16.53
N MET A 67 7.31 -9.92 17.06
CA MET A 67 7.12 -9.24 18.34
C MET A 67 5.97 -8.24 18.26
N LEU A 68 5.97 -7.40 17.22
CA LEU A 68 4.93 -6.37 17.01
C LEU A 68 3.53 -6.98 16.85
N ASP A 69 3.42 -8.13 16.21
CA ASP A 69 2.15 -8.86 16.07
C ASP A 69 1.52 -9.29 17.40
N ARG A 70 2.26 -9.23 18.51
CA ARG A 70 1.81 -9.58 19.86
C ARG A 70 1.46 -8.37 20.70
N ILE A 71 1.80 -7.16 20.26
CA ILE A 71 1.50 -5.93 20.97
C ILE A 71 0.09 -5.44 20.59
N PRO A 72 -0.83 -5.27 21.55
CA PRO A 72 -2.14 -4.73 21.26
C PRO A 72 -2.07 -3.32 20.66
N GLY A 73 -2.82 -3.09 19.60
CA GLY A 73 -2.91 -1.81 18.92
C GLY A 73 -1.91 -1.59 17.78
N ILE A 74 -0.90 -2.43 17.60
CA ILE A 74 0.08 -2.30 16.51
C ILE A 74 -0.41 -2.95 15.21
N ASN A 75 -1.12 -4.06 15.26
CA ASN A 75 -1.69 -4.69 14.08
C ASN A 75 -2.65 -3.79 13.30
N VAL A 76 -3.16 -2.77 13.96
CA VAL A 76 -3.99 -1.72 13.38
C VAL A 76 -3.15 -0.80 12.49
N ALA A 77 -1.92 -0.49 12.90
CA ALA A 77 -1.01 0.38 12.19
C ALA A 77 -0.42 -0.27 10.92
N ARG A 78 -0.34 -1.60 10.89
CA ARG A 78 0.16 -2.37 9.74
C ARG A 78 -0.86 -2.52 8.63
N GLY A 79 -1.92 -1.72 8.62
CA GLY A 79 -3.02 -1.68 7.68
C GLY A 79 -2.99 -2.80 6.68
N GLY A 80 -3.74 -3.86 6.90
CA GLY A 80 -3.74 -5.14 6.23
C GLY A 80 -3.47 -5.10 4.73
N GLY A 81 -2.21 -4.99 4.38
CA GLY A 81 -1.69 -4.81 3.04
C GLY A 81 -0.99 -6.06 2.50
N GLN A 82 -1.41 -7.26 2.91
CA GLN A 82 -0.95 -8.49 2.24
C GLN A 82 -2.14 -9.27 1.70
N GLY A 83 -2.93 -8.58 0.89
CA GLY A 83 -4.00 -9.10 0.08
C GLY A 83 -3.91 -8.54 -1.32
N GLY A 84 -3.28 -9.32 -2.18
CA GLY A 84 -3.42 -9.36 -3.61
C GLY A 84 -3.58 -8.08 -4.41
N GLY A 85 -2.62 -7.89 -5.26
CA GLY A 85 -2.56 -7.06 -6.43
C GLY A 85 -3.88 -6.73 -7.10
N GLY A 86 -4.02 -5.49 -7.39
CA GLY A 86 -5.08 -4.86 -8.14
C GLY A 86 -4.92 -3.36 -8.08
N GLY A 87 -3.68 -2.88 -8.13
CA GLY A 87 -3.40 -1.47 -8.38
C GLY A 87 -3.76 -1.16 -9.83
N GLY A 88 -5.03 -0.80 -10.09
CA GLY A 88 -5.35 -0.11 -11.33
C GLY A 88 -4.71 1.28 -11.32
N PRO A 89 -4.47 1.88 -12.50
CA PRO A 89 -3.94 3.23 -12.60
C PRO A 89 -4.87 4.19 -11.83
N GLY A 90 -4.38 4.84 -10.79
CA GLY A 90 -5.14 5.74 -9.92
C GLY A 90 -5.23 5.33 -8.44
N SER A 91 -4.75 4.16 -8.04
CA SER A 91 -4.62 3.80 -6.63
C SER A 91 -3.19 4.10 -6.17
N SER A 92 -2.95 5.33 -5.80
CA SER A 92 -1.71 5.76 -5.15
C SER A 92 -1.68 5.24 -3.71
N GLY A 93 -1.39 3.93 -3.57
CA GLY A 93 -1.02 3.33 -2.31
C GLY A 93 0.49 3.47 -2.11
N GLY A 94 0.91 4.34 -1.23
CA GLY A 94 2.20 4.25 -0.56
C GLY A 94 3.41 4.92 -1.21
N SER A 95 3.62 4.87 -2.52
CA SER A 95 4.84 5.39 -3.15
C SER A 95 4.76 6.80 -3.70
N ASN A 96 3.58 7.43 -3.73
CA ASN A 96 3.39 8.77 -4.29
C ASN A 96 3.32 9.86 -3.22
N ARG A 97 4.01 9.71 -2.10
CA ARG A 97 4.08 10.81 -1.11
C ARG A 97 5.11 11.84 -1.56
N ARG A 98 4.68 13.12 -1.55
CA ARG A 98 5.57 14.24 -1.85
C ARG A 98 6.65 14.36 -0.77
N GLY A 99 7.90 14.41 -1.18
CA GLY A 99 9.05 14.64 -0.32
C GLY A 99 9.32 13.53 0.69
N LEU A 100 10.20 13.83 1.62
CA LEU A 100 10.55 12.99 2.78
C LEU A 100 9.70 13.35 4.01
N GLY A 101 8.67 14.13 3.79
CA GLY A 101 7.81 14.67 4.86
C GLY A 101 6.62 13.78 5.18
N ALA A 102 6.36 13.75 6.41
CA ALA A 102 5.16 13.60 7.21
C ALA A 102 4.00 12.73 6.71
N GLY A 103 3.58 11.82 7.56
CA GLY A 103 2.24 11.25 7.63
C GLY A 103 2.21 9.74 7.42
N GLY A 104 2.15 9.02 8.49
CA GLY A 104 1.97 7.58 8.62
C GLY A 104 2.56 7.10 9.94
N ASP A 105 2.22 5.90 10.35
CA ASP A 105 2.87 5.28 11.49
C ASP A 105 4.36 5.17 11.19
N GLN A 106 5.16 5.73 12.08
CA GLN A 106 6.60 5.81 11.88
C GLN A 106 7.28 4.74 12.70
N VAL A 107 8.13 3.98 12.05
CA VAL A 107 8.99 3.02 12.71
C VAL A 107 10.40 3.60 12.79
N LEU A 108 10.93 3.62 14.00
CA LEU A 108 12.29 4.03 14.30
C LEU A 108 13.10 2.81 14.75
N ILE A 109 14.37 2.81 14.45
CA ILE A 109 15.36 1.88 15.02
C ILE A 109 16.35 2.72 15.80
N ASN A 110 16.50 2.43 17.10
CA ASN A 110 17.33 3.21 18.03
C ASN A 110 16.98 4.72 18.02
N GLY A 111 15.67 5.05 17.99
CA GLY A 111 15.20 6.43 17.98
C GLY A 111 15.28 7.16 16.65
N ARG A 112 15.62 6.46 15.56
CA ARG A 112 15.97 7.07 14.28
C ARG A 112 15.19 6.49 13.12
N ARG A 113 14.79 7.35 12.20
CA ARG A 113 14.13 6.94 10.97
C ARG A 113 15.14 6.47 9.93
N ILE A 114 14.83 5.41 9.23
CA ILE A 114 15.65 4.94 8.12
C ILE A 114 15.41 5.86 6.92
N ALA A 115 16.46 6.44 6.37
CA ALA A 115 16.37 7.25 5.16
C ALA A 115 16.22 6.34 3.94
N GLY A 116 15.09 6.43 3.24
CA GLY A 116 14.81 5.67 2.01
C GLY A 116 13.33 5.79 1.67
N LYS A 117 12.99 5.81 0.38
CA LYS A 117 11.61 5.75 -0.11
C LYS A 117 11.15 4.33 -0.39
N GLU A 118 12.01 3.54 -0.99
CA GLU A 118 11.76 2.13 -1.36
C GLU A 118 12.02 1.19 -0.18
N ASN A 119 12.79 1.63 0.81
CA ASN A 119 13.22 0.85 1.97
C ASN A 119 12.30 1.11 3.19
N GLU A 120 11.02 1.39 2.97
CA GLU A 120 10.09 1.69 4.06
C GLU A 120 9.80 0.48 4.96
N GLY A 121 10.01 0.72 6.23
CA GLY A 121 9.79 0.09 7.51
C GLY A 121 9.28 -1.35 7.60
N ASN A 122 8.23 -1.76 6.94
CA ASN A 122 7.55 -3.04 7.23
C ASN A 122 8.36 -4.27 6.80
N ASP A 123 9.02 -4.23 5.67
CA ASP A 123 9.83 -5.35 5.19
C ASP A 123 11.11 -5.51 6.01
N GLN A 124 11.69 -4.41 6.49
CA GLN A 124 12.85 -4.46 7.38
C GLN A 124 12.52 -5.10 8.73
N LEU A 125 11.35 -4.83 9.30
CA LEU A 125 10.94 -5.42 10.58
C LEU A 125 10.86 -6.94 10.56
N SER A 126 10.53 -7.52 9.42
CA SER A 126 10.53 -8.97 9.21
C SER A 126 11.94 -9.55 9.11
N ARG A 127 12.95 -8.70 8.87
CA ARG A 127 14.35 -9.07 8.63
C ARG A 127 15.23 -8.91 9.87
N ILE A 128 14.82 -8.07 10.85
CA ILE A 128 15.55 -7.90 12.10
C ILE A 128 15.19 -9.04 13.04
N SER A 129 16.22 -9.75 13.55
CA SER A 129 16.03 -10.84 14.51
C SER A 129 15.48 -10.32 15.83
N ALA A 130 14.46 -10.99 16.39
CA ALA A 130 13.93 -10.70 17.72
C ALA A 130 14.99 -10.79 18.83
N SER A 131 16.02 -11.62 18.65
CA SER A 131 17.10 -11.79 19.62
C SER A 131 18.00 -10.56 19.78
N GLN A 132 17.92 -9.60 18.87
CA GLN A 132 18.68 -8.35 18.91
C GLN A 132 17.91 -7.19 19.55
N VAL A 133 16.65 -7.37 19.87
CA VAL A 133 15.81 -6.34 20.48
C VAL A 133 16.03 -6.30 21.98
N GLU A 134 16.29 -5.13 22.52
CA GLU A 134 16.31 -4.87 23.96
C GLU A 134 14.89 -4.57 24.47
N TYR A 135 14.20 -3.65 23.80
CA TYR A 135 12.80 -3.33 24.06
C TYR A 135 12.16 -2.65 22.85
N ILE A 136 10.83 -2.60 22.85
CA ILE A 136 10.01 -1.87 21.87
C ILE A 136 9.24 -0.80 22.61
N GLU A 137 9.31 0.44 22.15
CA GLU A 137 8.55 1.56 22.66
C GLU A 137 7.43 1.95 21.71
N ILE A 138 6.26 2.15 22.28
CA ILE A 138 5.11 2.70 21.57
C ILE A 138 4.89 4.12 22.08
N ILE A 139 5.24 5.08 21.26
CA ILE A 139 5.19 6.51 21.59
C ILE A 139 3.95 7.10 20.94
N ARG A 140 3.08 7.69 21.75
CA ARG A 140 1.79 8.24 21.34
C ARG A 140 1.75 9.74 21.50
N GLY A 141 2.47 10.45 20.70
CA GLY A 141 2.50 11.90 20.72
C GLY A 141 3.78 12.46 20.17
N THR A 142 3.87 13.77 20.21
CA THR A 142 5.09 14.48 19.84
C THR A 142 6.16 14.16 20.88
N SER A 143 7.19 13.44 20.50
CA SER A 143 8.40 13.38 21.30
C SER A 143 9.42 14.31 20.64
N GLY A 144 9.69 15.43 21.27
CA GLY A 144 10.61 16.43 20.76
C GLY A 144 12.03 15.92 20.50
N ASP A 145 12.37 14.76 21.04
CA ASP A 145 13.70 14.16 20.97
C ASP A 145 13.84 13.14 19.81
N LEU A 146 12.72 12.71 19.20
CA LEU A 146 12.76 11.75 18.10
C LEU A 146 12.49 12.42 16.76
N ASP A 147 13.10 11.90 15.71
CA ASP A 147 12.89 12.35 14.32
C ASP A 147 11.53 11.93 13.76
N VAL A 148 10.47 12.43 14.40
CA VAL A 148 9.09 12.03 14.11
C VAL A 148 8.25 13.25 13.81
N ARG A 149 7.49 13.21 12.73
CA ARG A 149 6.58 14.27 12.33
C ARG A 149 5.17 13.74 12.20
N GLY A 150 4.27 14.25 13.02
CA GLY A 150 2.84 14.16 12.83
C GLY A 150 2.25 12.76 12.63
N GLY A 151 2.87 11.73 13.19
CA GLY A 151 2.31 10.35 13.18
C GLY A 151 1.28 10.15 14.28
N SER A 152 0.30 9.26 14.07
CA SER A 152 -0.64 8.87 15.12
C SER A 152 0.05 8.09 16.24
N GLN A 153 1.06 7.32 15.89
CA GLN A 153 1.82 6.43 16.75
C GLN A 153 3.22 6.25 16.19
N VAL A 154 4.22 6.24 17.05
CA VAL A 154 5.61 5.93 16.69
C VAL A 154 6.01 4.63 17.37
N ILE A 155 6.61 3.74 16.61
CA ILE A 155 7.17 2.48 17.08
C ILE A 155 8.68 2.64 17.08
N ASN A 156 9.29 2.68 18.25
CA ASN A 156 10.75 2.72 18.38
C ASN A 156 11.26 1.34 18.81
N ILE A 157 12.10 0.74 17.97
CA ILE A 157 12.73 -0.54 18.22
C ILE A 157 14.15 -0.27 18.70
N VAL A 158 14.40 -0.56 19.97
CA VAL A 158 15.72 -0.39 20.56
C VAL A 158 16.45 -1.73 20.54
N LEU A 159 17.59 -1.73 19.87
CA LEU A 159 18.43 -2.90 19.73
C LEU A 159 19.45 -2.98 20.88
N LEU A 160 19.85 -4.19 21.22
CA LEU A 160 20.87 -4.46 22.24
C LEU A 160 22.19 -3.79 21.89
N GLU A 161 22.66 -2.91 22.78
CA GLU A 161 24.00 -2.37 22.69
C GLU A 161 25.01 -3.42 23.14
N SER A 162 25.82 -3.90 22.22
CA SER A 162 26.97 -4.77 22.53
C SER A 162 28.17 -4.35 21.71
N GLU A 163 29.38 -4.38 22.29
CA GLU A 163 30.61 -4.01 21.60
C GLU A 163 30.89 -4.86 20.33
N SER A 164 30.26 -6.03 20.21
CA SER A 164 30.29 -6.88 19.03
C SER A 164 29.18 -7.93 19.11
N SER A 165 28.11 -7.73 18.36
CA SER A 165 27.05 -8.72 18.16
C SER A 165 26.77 -8.88 16.68
N SER A 166 26.46 -10.09 16.25
CA SER A 166 25.95 -10.34 14.91
C SER A 166 24.96 -11.50 14.94
N SER A 167 23.93 -11.41 14.13
CA SER A 167 22.95 -12.47 13.93
C SER A 167 22.68 -12.65 12.45
N ILE A 168 22.63 -13.91 12.02
CA ILE A 168 22.19 -14.28 10.68
C ILE A 168 20.78 -14.87 10.81
N ALA A 169 19.83 -14.32 10.09
CA ALA A 169 18.49 -14.88 9.95
C ALA A 169 18.27 -15.35 8.52
N TYR A 170 17.59 -16.49 8.36
CA TYR A 170 17.24 -17.01 7.04
C TYR A 170 15.84 -17.59 7.01
N GLU A 171 15.20 -17.49 5.85
CA GLU A 171 13.91 -18.11 5.56
C GLU A 171 14.03 -18.82 4.20
N LEU A 172 13.58 -20.07 4.15
CA LEU A 172 13.34 -20.80 2.90
C LEU A 172 11.84 -21.02 2.79
N ASN A 173 11.26 -20.70 1.65
CA ASN A 173 9.85 -20.86 1.40
C ASN A 173 9.57 -21.60 0.09
N VAL A 174 8.44 -22.25 0.03
CA VAL A 174 7.87 -22.80 -1.19
C VAL A 174 6.37 -22.59 -1.19
N ASP A 175 5.89 -21.94 -2.24
CA ASP A 175 4.47 -21.74 -2.49
C ASP A 175 3.98 -22.82 -3.46
N ARG A 176 2.84 -23.45 -3.14
CA ARG A 176 2.12 -24.35 -4.02
C ARG A 176 0.79 -23.72 -4.39
N THR A 177 0.64 -23.42 -5.66
CA THR A 177 -0.59 -22.85 -6.23
C THR A 177 -1.62 -23.94 -6.55
N TRP A 178 -2.86 -23.54 -6.78
CA TRP A 178 -3.98 -24.45 -7.01
C TRP A 178 -3.82 -25.35 -8.27
N ASP A 179 -3.08 -24.88 -9.28
CA ASP A 179 -2.67 -25.63 -10.47
C ASP A 179 -1.48 -26.58 -10.22
N SER A 180 -1.03 -26.67 -8.98
CA SER A 180 0.08 -27.51 -8.53
C SER A 180 1.48 -27.04 -8.98
N ALA A 181 1.66 -25.80 -9.38
CA ALA A 181 2.97 -25.21 -9.54
C ALA A 181 3.66 -25.00 -8.18
N TYR A 182 4.99 -25.15 -8.14
CA TYR A 182 5.82 -24.96 -6.93
C TYR A 182 6.81 -23.83 -7.18
N ASN A 183 6.77 -22.82 -6.32
CA ASN A 183 7.56 -21.61 -6.46
C ASN A 183 8.44 -21.44 -5.23
N PRO A 184 9.74 -21.81 -5.31
CA PRO A 184 10.67 -21.69 -4.20
C PRO A 184 11.21 -20.27 -4.06
N GLY A 185 11.30 -19.81 -2.82
CA GLY A 185 11.92 -18.54 -2.45
C GLY A 185 12.90 -18.70 -1.30
N ALA A 186 13.72 -17.69 -1.11
CA ALA A 186 14.72 -17.64 -0.05
C ALA A 186 14.99 -16.20 0.38
N LYS A 187 15.26 -16.03 1.65
CA LYS A 187 15.66 -14.77 2.27
C LYS A 187 16.80 -15.02 3.25
N VAL A 188 17.79 -14.14 3.26
CA VAL A 188 18.87 -14.16 4.22
C VAL A 188 19.17 -12.74 4.67
N SER A 189 19.41 -12.54 5.95
CA SER A 189 19.84 -11.26 6.50
C SER A 189 20.95 -11.45 7.52
N LEU A 190 21.85 -10.48 7.55
CA LEU A 190 22.93 -10.33 8.52
C LEU A 190 22.76 -8.97 9.19
N THR A 191 22.55 -8.97 10.49
CA THR A 191 22.46 -7.76 11.30
C THR A 191 23.54 -7.81 12.38
N GLY A 192 24.17 -6.68 12.66
CA GLY A 192 25.17 -6.65 13.73
C GLY A 192 25.74 -5.27 13.99
N GLN A 193 26.52 -5.22 15.07
CA GLN A 193 27.28 -4.05 15.48
C GLN A 193 28.72 -4.47 15.75
N ARG A 194 29.68 -3.63 15.35
CA ARG A 194 31.10 -3.82 15.63
C ARG A 194 31.76 -2.49 15.92
N GLY A 195 31.97 -2.20 17.20
CA GLY A 195 32.46 -0.91 17.64
C GLY A 195 31.46 0.21 17.27
N ALA A 196 31.96 1.23 16.60
CA ALA A 196 31.14 2.38 16.14
C ALA A 196 30.34 2.11 14.85
N VAL A 197 30.38 0.91 14.28
CA VAL A 197 29.68 0.54 13.05
C VAL A 197 28.52 -0.38 13.36
N ASP A 198 27.32 -0.01 13.02
CA ASP A 198 26.17 -0.89 12.88
C ASP A 198 25.91 -1.21 11.41
N TYR A 199 25.44 -2.41 11.14
CA TYR A 199 25.18 -2.85 9.78
C TYR A 199 24.01 -3.82 9.70
N PHE A 200 23.29 -3.70 8.58
CA PHE A 200 22.25 -4.62 8.16
C PHE A 200 22.43 -4.91 6.67
N LEU A 201 22.51 -6.20 6.33
CA LEU A 201 22.58 -6.67 4.95
C LEU A 201 21.49 -7.71 4.72
N SER A 202 20.77 -7.64 3.63
CA SER A 202 19.82 -8.69 3.26
C SER A 202 19.75 -8.94 1.76
N GLY A 203 19.47 -10.20 1.43
CA GLY A 203 19.13 -10.64 0.08
C GLY A 203 17.88 -11.49 0.11
N GLU A 204 16.96 -11.23 -0.83
CA GLU A 204 15.66 -11.86 -0.88
C GLU A 204 15.26 -12.19 -2.31
N ARG A 205 14.82 -13.43 -2.53
CA ARG A 205 14.20 -13.87 -3.78
C ARG A 205 12.86 -14.52 -3.43
N GLU A 206 11.75 -13.83 -3.70
CA GLU A 206 10.40 -14.30 -3.42
C GLU A 206 9.65 -14.64 -4.69
N PRO A 207 9.05 -15.84 -4.80
CA PRO A 207 8.28 -16.23 -5.97
C PRO A 207 6.97 -15.43 -6.03
N ARG A 208 6.60 -15.01 -7.24
CA ARG A 208 5.28 -14.42 -7.54
C ARG A 208 4.69 -15.12 -8.75
N TYR A 209 4.15 -16.32 -8.52
CA TYR A 209 3.43 -17.06 -9.54
C TYR A 209 1.93 -16.93 -9.34
N GLU A 210 1.22 -16.63 -10.41
CA GLU A 210 -0.23 -16.52 -10.42
C GLU A 210 -0.79 -17.11 -11.70
N LEU A 211 -1.78 -18.02 -11.57
CA LEU A 211 -2.62 -18.46 -12.66
C LEU A 211 -4.03 -17.89 -12.43
N ASN A 212 -4.43 -16.98 -13.30
CA ASN A 212 -5.74 -16.33 -13.25
C ASN A 212 -6.62 -16.86 -14.38
N GLN A 213 -7.81 -17.36 -14.03
CA GLN A 213 -8.82 -17.75 -15.00
C GLN A 213 -10.01 -16.82 -14.91
N SER A 214 -10.48 -16.36 -16.06
CA SER A 214 -11.67 -15.52 -16.14
C SER A 214 -12.61 -15.96 -17.25
N ARG A 215 -13.89 -15.69 -17.00
CA ARG A 215 -14.94 -15.83 -17.99
C ARG A 215 -15.75 -14.54 -18.02
N GLU A 216 -15.99 -14.05 -19.22
CA GLU A 216 -16.81 -12.89 -19.51
C GLU A 216 -17.94 -13.31 -20.45
N ASP A 217 -19.15 -12.89 -20.13
CA ASP A 217 -20.33 -13.06 -20.98
C ASP A 217 -20.88 -11.63 -21.26
N SER A 218 -21.10 -11.27 -22.52
CA SER A 218 -21.68 -10.00 -22.90
C SER A 218 -23.04 -10.15 -23.56
N VAL A 219 -23.90 -9.15 -23.36
CA VAL A 219 -25.25 -9.10 -23.93
C VAL A 219 -25.53 -7.75 -24.56
N LEU A 220 -26.31 -7.77 -25.64
CA LEU A 220 -26.81 -6.59 -26.32
C LEU A 220 -27.95 -5.90 -25.52
N PRO A 221 -28.36 -4.67 -25.88
CA PRO A 221 -29.42 -3.94 -25.16
C PRO A 221 -30.78 -4.66 -25.08
N ASP A 222 -31.07 -5.52 -26.05
CA ASP A 222 -32.29 -6.32 -26.11
C ASP A 222 -32.20 -7.59 -25.26
N GLY A 223 -31.05 -7.85 -24.61
CA GLY A 223 -30.77 -9.02 -23.81
C GLY A 223 -30.31 -10.23 -24.61
N SER A 224 -30.15 -10.11 -25.94
CA SER A 224 -29.58 -11.19 -26.76
C SER A 224 -28.09 -11.37 -26.48
N PRO A 225 -27.53 -12.59 -26.59
CA PRO A 225 -26.10 -12.83 -26.47
C PRO A 225 -25.29 -12.03 -27.48
N ASN A 226 -24.16 -11.46 -27.04
CA ASN A 226 -23.20 -10.79 -27.91
C ASN A 226 -21.98 -11.69 -28.12
N ASP A 227 -21.16 -11.83 -27.09
CA ASP A 227 -19.98 -12.69 -27.11
C ASP A 227 -19.71 -13.31 -25.75
N ARG A 228 -18.78 -14.26 -25.75
CA ARG A 228 -18.26 -14.89 -24.55
C ARG A 228 -16.77 -15.06 -24.67
N ILE A 229 -16.03 -14.57 -23.65
CA ILE A 229 -14.58 -14.60 -23.62
C ILE A 229 -14.11 -15.44 -22.44
N GLN A 230 -13.28 -16.43 -22.70
CA GLN A 230 -12.55 -17.18 -21.69
C GLN A 230 -11.08 -16.77 -21.75
N ARG A 231 -10.50 -16.41 -20.60
CA ARG A 231 -9.09 -16.02 -20.50
C ARG A 231 -8.40 -16.88 -19.46
N GLU A 232 -7.20 -17.31 -19.78
CA GLU A 232 -6.26 -17.89 -18.83
C GLU A 232 -4.98 -17.07 -18.89
N THR A 233 -4.60 -16.47 -17.77
CA THR A 233 -3.39 -15.65 -17.65
C THR A 233 -2.45 -16.34 -16.68
N LYS A 234 -1.27 -16.67 -17.14
CA LYS A 234 -0.18 -17.20 -16.34
C LYS A 234 0.87 -16.11 -16.18
N GLN A 235 1.27 -15.85 -14.95
CA GLN A 235 2.33 -14.89 -14.61
C GLN A 235 3.35 -15.59 -13.72
N ASP A 236 4.63 -15.47 -14.07
CA ASP A 236 5.76 -15.99 -13.30
C ASP A 236 6.80 -14.87 -13.13
N ALA A 237 7.16 -14.59 -11.90
CA ALA A 237 8.20 -13.62 -11.57
C ALA A 237 8.94 -14.07 -10.30
N GLN A 238 10.25 -13.84 -10.29
CA GLN A 238 11.11 -14.16 -9.15
C GLN A 238 12.03 -12.97 -8.85
N PRO A 239 11.48 -11.90 -8.26
CA PRO A 239 12.24 -10.70 -7.98
C PRO A 239 13.40 -11.00 -7.03
N LEU A 240 14.52 -10.32 -7.28
CA LEU A 240 15.69 -10.33 -6.41
C LEU A 240 15.87 -8.92 -5.84
N THR A 241 15.92 -8.83 -4.51
CA THR A 241 16.17 -7.58 -3.79
C THR A 241 17.37 -7.72 -2.88
N LEU A 242 18.30 -6.77 -2.97
CA LEU A 242 19.47 -6.65 -2.10
C LEU A 242 19.39 -5.32 -1.36
N VAL A 243 19.60 -5.36 -0.03
CA VAL A 243 19.57 -4.20 0.85
C VAL A 243 20.81 -4.15 1.72
N GLY A 244 21.38 -2.97 1.90
CA GLY A 244 22.47 -2.71 2.82
C GLY A 244 22.26 -1.41 3.56
N ASN A 245 22.24 -1.45 4.89
CA ASN A 245 22.16 -0.26 5.74
C ASN A 245 23.38 -0.27 6.68
N PHE A 246 24.01 0.88 6.82
CA PHE A 246 25.19 1.07 7.64
C PHE A 246 25.05 2.34 8.46
N GLY A 247 25.31 2.25 9.75
CA GLY A 247 25.47 3.38 10.64
C GLY A 247 26.92 3.52 11.09
N TYR A 248 27.37 4.73 11.28
CA TYR A 248 28.69 5.03 11.84
C TYR A 248 28.61 6.16 12.84
N GLU A 249 28.97 5.88 14.07
CA GLU A 249 29.05 6.85 15.16
C GLU A 249 30.48 7.40 15.24
N PHE A 250 30.68 8.62 14.71
CA PHE A 250 31.98 9.30 14.77
C PHE A 250 32.32 9.77 16.19
N SER A 251 31.28 10.17 16.93
CA SER A 251 31.34 10.59 18.33
C SER A 251 29.93 10.45 18.93
N GLU A 252 29.79 10.62 20.25
CA GLU A 252 28.47 10.67 20.94
C GLU A 252 27.51 11.72 20.36
N ARG A 253 28.00 12.63 19.50
CA ARG A 253 27.23 13.73 18.91
C ARG A 253 27.18 13.75 17.39
N ASP A 254 27.97 12.89 16.76
CA ASP A 254 28.13 12.85 15.31
C ASP A 254 27.80 11.46 14.79
N LEU A 255 26.77 11.36 13.99
CA LEU A 255 26.29 10.11 13.44
C LEU A 255 26.03 10.25 11.95
N ALA A 256 26.32 9.20 11.19
CA ALA A 256 25.90 9.10 9.79
C ALA A 256 25.33 7.72 9.48
N HIS A 257 24.34 7.68 8.60
CA HIS A 257 23.81 6.45 8.03
C HIS A 257 23.91 6.45 6.50
N LEU A 258 24.06 5.25 5.97
CA LEU A 258 24.08 4.97 4.54
C LEU A 258 23.12 3.83 4.24
N ASN A 259 22.25 4.01 3.27
CA ASN A 259 21.26 3.03 2.84
C ASN A 259 21.44 2.76 1.36
N LEU A 260 21.44 1.48 0.99
CA LEU A 260 21.59 0.97 -0.36
C LEU A 260 20.49 -0.04 -0.63
N GLN A 261 19.86 0.06 -1.78
CA GLN A 261 18.93 -0.95 -2.27
C GLN A 261 19.14 -1.17 -3.76
N TRP A 262 19.03 -2.39 -4.18
CA TRP A 262 18.94 -2.79 -5.59
C TRP A 262 17.90 -3.89 -5.73
N SER A 263 17.05 -3.78 -6.76
CA SER A 263 16.01 -4.78 -7.05
C SER A 263 15.87 -4.99 -8.54
N GLU A 264 15.75 -6.24 -8.94
CA GLU A 264 15.44 -6.69 -10.30
C GLU A 264 14.18 -7.55 -10.27
N ASP A 265 13.25 -7.30 -11.18
CA ASP A 265 11.98 -8.03 -11.29
C ASP A 265 11.66 -8.29 -12.75
N ASN A 266 12.01 -9.49 -13.22
CA ASN A 266 11.71 -9.97 -14.55
C ASN A 266 10.46 -10.84 -14.49
N GLN A 267 9.41 -10.39 -15.15
CA GLN A 267 8.11 -11.02 -15.13
C GLN A 267 7.75 -11.55 -16.51
N ASP A 268 7.58 -12.86 -16.62
CA ASP A 268 6.98 -13.52 -17.76
C ASP A 268 5.45 -13.62 -17.55
N ARG A 269 4.69 -13.11 -18.51
CA ARG A 269 3.24 -13.20 -18.49
C ARG A 269 2.72 -13.63 -19.84
N GLU A 270 1.92 -14.71 -19.84
CA GLU A 270 1.26 -15.26 -20.99
C GLU A 270 -0.27 -15.21 -20.80
N LEU A 271 -0.99 -14.98 -21.88
CA LEU A 271 -2.45 -14.96 -21.88
C LEU A 271 -2.98 -15.76 -23.07
N ASP A 272 -3.78 -16.77 -22.76
CA ASP A 272 -4.62 -17.47 -23.74
C ASP A 272 -6.05 -16.93 -23.69
N ARG A 273 -6.65 -16.66 -24.85
CA ARG A 273 -8.00 -16.14 -24.99
C ARG A 273 -8.79 -16.92 -26.02
N ILE A 274 -9.98 -17.35 -25.61
CA ILE A 274 -10.98 -17.97 -26.49
C ILE A 274 -12.17 -17.02 -26.57
N ILE A 275 -12.49 -16.52 -27.74
CA ILE A 275 -13.61 -15.62 -27.99
C ILE A 275 -14.64 -16.38 -28.81
N ALA A 276 -15.88 -16.45 -28.32
CA ALA A 276 -17.03 -17.00 -29.02
C ALA A 276 -18.00 -15.87 -29.36
N ASP A 277 -18.20 -15.60 -30.65
CA ASP A 277 -19.28 -14.71 -31.12
C ASP A 277 -20.61 -15.46 -31.04
N ASP A 278 -21.37 -15.16 -29.98
CA ASP A 278 -22.62 -15.83 -29.65
C ASP A 278 -23.85 -15.19 -30.36
N LYS A 279 -23.67 -14.22 -31.25
CA LYS A 279 -24.73 -13.63 -32.08
C LYS A 279 -25.29 -14.61 -33.11
N PHE A 280 -24.56 -15.69 -33.38
CA PHE A 280 -24.94 -16.72 -34.34
C PHE A 280 -25.42 -17.98 -33.64
N GLU A 281 -26.35 -18.70 -34.26
CA GLU A 281 -26.87 -20.00 -33.75
C GLU A 281 -25.73 -21.01 -33.52
N ASN A 282 -24.68 -20.98 -34.35
CA ASN A 282 -23.40 -21.67 -34.13
C ASN A 282 -22.31 -20.62 -33.86
N PRO A 283 -21.83 -20.50 -32.65
CA PRO A 283 -20.81 -19.51 -32.30
C PRO A 283 -19.55 -19.63 -33.17
N VAL A 284 -19.06 -18.49 -33.66
CA VAL A 284 -17.76 -18.40 -34.33
C VAL A 284 -16.68 -18.26 -33.27
N LEU A 285 -15.72 -19.19 -33.27
CA LEU A 285 -14.62 -19.18 -32.34
C LEU A 285 -13.39 -18.53 -32.94
N SER A 286 -12.76 -17.61 -32.19
CA SER A 286 -11.42 -17.12 -32.44
C SER A 286 -10.52 -17.37 -31.24
N LEU A 287 -9.27 -17.72 -31.51
CA LEU A 287 -8.24 -17.98 -30.51
C LEU A 287 -7.17 -16.91 -30.59
N GLN A 288 -6.78 -16.38 -29.46
CA GLN A 288 -5.69 -15.43 -29.34
C GLN A 288 -4.70 -15.87 -28.28
N PHE A 289 -3.43 -15.54 -28.52
CA PHE A 289 -2.34 -15.72 -27.58
C PHE A 289 -1.61 -14.40 -27.42
N GLU A 290 -1.23 -14.06 -26.19
CA GLU A 290 -0.46 -12.85 -25.91
C GLU A 290 0.76 -13.17 -25.05
N GLU A 291 1.87 -12.53 -25.35
CA GLU A 291 3.07 -12.45 -24.54
C GLU A 291 3.18 -11.02 -23.96
N LEU A 292 3.33 -10.92 -22.63
CA LEU A 292 3.35 -9.63 -21.91
C LEU A 292 4.54 -9.59 -20.93
N PRO A 293 5.79 -9.77 -21.40
CA PRO A 293 6.94 -9.68 -20.51
C PRO A 293 7.10 -8.26 -19.98
N ARG A 294 7.61 -8.16 -18.75
CA ARG A 294 7.97 -6.91 -18.10
C ARG A 294 9.29 -7.08 -17.36
N ASP A 295 10.24 -6.21 -17.66
CA ASP A 295 11.52 -6.13 -16.98
C ASP A 295 11.56 -4.83 -16.18
N SER A 296 11.87 -4.94 -14.90
CA SER A 296 11.99 -3.79 -14.00
C SER A 296 13.26 -3.88 -13.18
N GLU A 297 14.08 -2.84 -13.23
CA GLU A 297 15.27 -2.70 -12.41
C GLU A 297 15.19 -1.38 -11.62
N SER A 298 15.55 -1.42 -10.35
CA SER A 298 15.61 -0.22 -9.52
C SER A 298 16.80 -0.24 -8.57
N TRP A 299 17.33 0.94 -8.27
CA TRP A 299 18.31 1.14 -7.24
C TRP A 299 18.06 2.43 -6.47
N GLU A 300 18.44 2.42 -5.21
CA GLU A 300 18.37 3.57 -4.31
C GLU A 300 19.67 3.68 -3.51
N PHE A 301 20.17 4.89 -3.41
CA PHE A 301 21.26 5.31 -2.56
C PHE A 301 20.82 6.47 -1.71
N GLY A 302 20.78 6.29 -0.38
CA GLY A 302 20.39 7.31 0.56
C GLY A 302 21.31 7.38 1.75
N GLY A 303 21.25 8.47 2.48
CA GLY A 303 22.01 8.61 3.71
C GLY A 303 21.63 9.87 4.46
N ASP A 304 22.02 9.93 5.72
CA ASP A 304 21.87 11.08 6.58
C ASP A 304 23.11 11.29 7.45
N TYR A 305 23.24 12.54 7.89
CA TYR A 305 24.22 12.94 8.91
C TYR A 305 23.52 13.83 9.93
N GLU A 306 23.75 13.54 11.19
CA GLU A 306 23.22 14.29 12.33
C GLU A 306 24.36 14.75 13.24
N HIS A 307 24.29 16.01 13.68
CA HIS A 307 25.18 16.60 14.66
C HIS A 307 24.40 17.25 15.80
N GLU A 308 24.69 16.84 17.03
CA GLU A 308 24.13 17.42 18.23
C GLU A 308 25.13 18.44 18.83
N PHE A 309 24.70 19.69 18.96
CA PHE A 309 25.50 20.75 19.57
C PHE A 309 25.47 20.67 21.09
N LEU A 310 26.47 21.31 21.74
CA LEU A 310 26.60 21.38 23.20
C LEU A 310 25.37 21.97 23.92
N ASN A 311 24.56 22.74 23.24
CA ASN A 311 23.34 23.36 23.76
C ASN A 311 22.09 22.53 23.52
N GLY A 312 22.21 21.26 23.06
CA GLY A 312 21.11 20.38 22.78
C GLY A 312 20.44 20.62 21.42
N SER A 313 20.84 21.62 20.64
CA SER A 313 20.28 21.79 19.29
C SER A 313 20.87 20.77 18.31
N ARG A 314 20.09 20.38 17.29
CA ARG A 314 20.47 19.38 16.30
C ARG A 314 20.45 19.92 14.88
N PHE A 315 21.49 19.59 14.14
CA PHE A 315 21.57 19.78 12.70
C PHE A 315 21.46 18.43 12.02
N LYS A 316 20.56 18.30 11.04
CA LYS A 316 20.40 17.08 10.26
C LYS A 316 20.40 17.42 8.78
N THR A 317 21.09 16.59 8.00
CA THR A 317 20.99 16.61 6.55
C THR A 317 20.79 15.20 6.06
N LEU A 318 19.96 15.05 5.04
CA LEU A 318 19.72 13.75 4.41
C LEU A 318 19.63 13.92 2.89
N PHE A 319 19.96 12.86 2.17
CA PHE A 319 19.86 12.80 0.73
C PHE A 319 19.35 11.44 0.26
N ILE A 320 18.66 11.43 -0.87
CA ILE A 320 18.25 10.22 -1.60
C ILE A 320 18.50 10.45 -3.07
N VAL A 321 19.03 9.41 -3.72
CA VAL A 321 19.14 9.31 -5.18
C VAL A 321 18.63 7.93 -5.58
N ASN A 322 17.65 7.88 -6.46
CA ASN A 322 17.14 6.62 -6.98
C ASN A 322 16.88 6.67 -8.48
N GLU A 323 16.83 5.49 -9.08
CA GLU A 323 16.42 5.30 -10.47
C GLU A 323 15.65 3.97 -10.57
N LYS A 324 14.61 4.00 -11.39
CA LYS A 324 13.83 2.83 -11.76
C LYS A 324 13.60 2.83 -13.25
N ASP A 325 13.99 1.74 -13.90
CA ASP A 325 13.73 1.42 -15.28
C ASP A 325 12.63 0.35 -15.36
N ASP A 326 11.66 0.54 -16.24
CA ASP A 326 10.53 -0.37 -16.46
C ASP A 326 10.32 -0.52 -17.96
N LEU A 327 10.51 -1.72 -18.50
CA LEU A 327 10.25 -2.06 -19.90
C LEU A 327 9.09 -3.06 -19.95
N PHE A 328 8.03 -2.70 -20.62
CA PHE A 328 6.88 -3.55 -20.87
C PHE A 328 6.71 -3.79 -22.36
N THR A 329 6.53 -5.05 -22.75
CA THR A 329 6.20 -5.43 -24.12
C THR A 329 4.90 -6.21 -24.14
N ARG A 330 4.07 -6.00 -25.15
CA ARG A 330 2.88 -6.80 -25.41
C ARG A 330 2.86 -7.19 -26.88
N GLU A 331 2.82 -8.48 -27.13
CA GLU A 331 2.65 -9.06 -28.43
C GLU A 331 1.40 -9.91 -28.46
N ARG A 332 0.50 -9.66 -29.43
CA ARG A 332 -0.72 -10.45 -29.60
C ARG A 332 -0.70 -11.15 -30.92
N TYR A 333 -1.15 -12.40 -30.89
CA TYR A 333 -1.23 -13.28 -32.02
C TYR A 333 -2.64 -13.83 -32.16
N ASP A 334 -3.19 -13.80 -33.38
CA ASP A 334 -4.31 -14.66 -33.75
C ASP A 334 -3.79 -16.08 -34.02
N VAL A 335 -4.52 -17.10 -33.52
CA VAL A 335 -4.13 -18.51 -33.61
C VAL A 335 -5.09 -19.24 -34.51
N ASP A 336 -4.59 -19.76 -35.65
CA ASP A 336 -5.35 -20.63 -36.57
C ASP A 336 -4.60 -21.94 -36.77
N ASN A 337 -5.20 -23.07 -36.37
CA ASN A 337 -4.67 -24.42 -36.54
C ASN A 337 -3.18 -24.59 -36.11
N LEU A 338 -2.76 -23.97 -35.03
CA LEU A 338 -1.39 -23.91 -34.48
C LEU A 338 -0.45 -22.88 -35.14
N ASP A 339 -0.86 -22.23 -36.22
CA ASP A 339 -0.13 -21.08 -36.78
C ASP A 339 -0.46 -19.81 -35.97
N ARG A 340 0.54 -19.03 -35.62
CA ARG A 340 0.41 -17.74 -34.90
C ARG A 340 0.74 -16.60 -35.85
N SER A 341 -0.19 -15.68 -36.04
CA SER A 341 0.02 -14.45 -36.80
C SER A 341 -0.09 -13.23 -35.88
N LYS A 342 1.02 -12.50 -35.77
CA LYS A 342 1.08 -11.30 -34.94
C LYS A 342 0.18 -10.20 -35.52
N ASN A 343 -0.67 -9.61 -34.67
CA ASN A 343 -1.57 -8.54 -35.07
C ASN A 343 -1.41 -7.26 -34.24
N LEU A 344 -0.76 -7.32 -33.05
CA LEU A 344 -0.47 -6.19 -32.18
C LEU A 344 0.95 -6.30 -31.62
N PHE A 345 1.64 -5.19 -31.57
CA PHE A 345 2.88 -4.98 -30.84
C PHE A 345 2.79 -3.66 -30.07
N ILE A 346 3.07 -3.70 -28.76
CA ILE A 346 3.26 -2.53 -27.91
C ILE A 346 4.59 -2.69 -27.18
N SER A 347 5.43 -1.66 -27.22
CA SER A 347 6.59 -1.56 -26.34
C SER A 347 6.53 -0.22 -25.62
N SER A 348 6.57 -0.27 -24.29
CA SER A 348 6.55 0.92 -23.43
C SER A 348 7.72 0.87 -22.47
N SER A 349 8.51 1.93 -22.46
CA SER A 349 9.61 2.09 -21.49
C SER A 349 9.35 3.31 -20.62
N GLU A 350 9.57 3.16 -19.32
CA GLU A 350 9.49 4.23 -18.33
C GLU A 350 10.75 4.23 -17.48
N ARG A 351 11.44 5.37 -17.43
CA ARG A 351 12.58 5.58 -16.53
C ARG A 351 12.26 6.74 -15.59
N THR A 352 12.18 6.42 -14.29
CA THR A 352 11.99 7.41 -13.24
C THR A 352 13.29 7.62 -12.48
N ARG A 353 13.67 8.88 -12.23
CA ARG A 353 14.85 9.27 -11.46
C ARG A 353 14.47 10.31 -10.42
N GLU A 354 14.98 10.17 -9.22
CA GLU A 354 14.73 11.16 -8.18
C GLU A 354 16.01 11.51 -7.42
N ARG A 355 16.15 12.78 -7.05
CA ARG A 355 17.26 13.32 -6.26
C ARG A 355 16.71 14.29 -5.23
N ILE A 356 16.84 13.95 -3.96
CA ILE A 356 16.34 14.75 -2.85
C ILE A 356 17.49 15.08 -1.93
N VAL A 357 17.54 16.31 -1.47
CA VAL A 357 18.40 16.77 -0.38
C VAL A 357 17.54 17.61 0.56
N ARG A 358 17.60 17.27 1.86
CA ARG A 358 16.89 17.97 2.91
C ARG A 358 17.86 18.32 4.03
N THR A 359 17.73 19.52 4.58
CA THR A 359 18.51 19.99 5.70
C THR A 359 17.59 20.66 6.70
N SER A 360 17.78 20.35 7.98
CA SER A 360 17.00 20.93 9.08
C SER A 360 17.87 21.27 10.29
N TYR A 361 17.37 22.18 11.08
CA TYR A 361 17.94 22.59 12.34
C TYR A 361 16.86 22.68 13.42
N THR A 362 17.02 21.88 14.48
CA THR A 362 16.07 21.80 15.60
C THR A 362 16.70 22.42 16.83
N PHE A 363 15.93 23.26 17.56
CA PHE A 363 16.38 23.91 18.79
C PHE A 363 15.21 24.20 19.71
N ASP A 364 15.49 24.26 21.00
CA ASP A 364 14.53 24.67 22.03
C ASP A 364 14.39 26.18 22.06
N VAL A 365 13.14 26.66 21.99
CA VAL A 365 12.79 28.06 22.13
C VAL A 365 12.52 28.38 23.61
N PHE A 366 11.86 27.46 24.29
CA PHE A 366 11.55 27.45 25.71
C PHE A 366 11.60 26.02 26.24
N ASP A 367 11.63 25.84 27.56
CA ASP A 367 11.70 24.53 28.24
C ASP A 367 10.60 23.53 27.77
N THR A 368 9.48 24.02 27.20
CA THR A 368 8.34 23.21 26.75
C THR A 368 8.08 23.37 25.27
N GLN A 369 8.97 24.01 24.52
CA GLN A 369 8.75 24.30 23.11
C GLN A 369 10.02 24.13 22.31
N SER A 370 9.94 23.32 21.27
CA SER A 370 11.01 23.18 20.29
C SER A 370 10.56 23.65 18.91
N LEU A 371 11.49 24.12 18.12
CA LEU A 371 11.28 24.58 16.75
C LEU A 371 12.29 23.89 15.84
N GLU A 372 11.79 23.26 14.80
CA GLU A 372 12.57 22.78 13.67
C GLU A 372 12.30 23.68 12.46
N VAL A 373 13.37 24.11 11.79
CA VAL A 373 13.29 24.82 10.52
C VAL A 373 14.16 24.13 9.48
N GLY A 374 13.72 24.10 8.25
CA GLY A 374 14.51 23.42 7.22
C GLY A 374 14.08 23.71 5.80
N VAL A 375 14.85 23.14 4.88
CA VAL A 375 14.64 23.24 3.45
C VAL A 375 14.86 21.88 2.79
N GLU A 376 14.01 21.56 1.82
CA GLU A 376 14.16 20.40 0.95
C GLU A 376 14.22 20.86 -0.50
N ARG A 377 15.11 20.25 -1.29
CA ARG A 377 15.13 20.34 -2.73
C ARG A 377 14.94 18.95 -3.30
N ALA A 378 13.94 18.79 -4.15
CA ALA A 378 13.66 17.55 -4.87
C ALA A 378 13.66 17.79 -6.39
N GLN A 379 14.28 16.88 -7.13
CA GLN A 379 14.20 16.79 -8.58
C GLN A 379 13.70 15.42 -8.94
N THR A 380 12.60 15.35 -9.68
CA THR A 380 12.00 14.09 -10.17
C THR A 380 11.90 14.17 -11.68
N LEU A 381 12.37 13.14 -12.38
CA LEU A 381 12.32 13.03 -13.84
C LEU A 381 11.61 11.73 -14.21
N LEU A 382 10.75 11.80 -15.22
CA LEU A 382 10.17 10.65 -15.90
C LEU A 382 10.49 10.77 -17.40
N ASP A 383 11.21 9.79 -17.93
CA ASP A 383 11.39 9.58 -19.36
C ASP A 383 10.48 8.44 -19.81
N THR A 384 9.71 8.63 -20.87
CA THR A 384 8.79 7.62 -21.41
C THR A 384 8.94 7.47 -22.91
N SER A 385 8.75 6.24 -23.40
CA SER A 385 8.59 5.96 -24.83
C SER A 385 7.48 4.94 -25.07
N LEU A 386 6.76 5.09 -26.17
CA LEU A 386 5.70 4.16 -26.60
C LEU A 386 5.86 3.88 -28.10
N GLN A 387 5.88 2.60 -28.43
CA GLN A 387 5.84 2.10 -29.79
C GLN A 387 4.62 1.20 -29.95
N LEU A 388 3.76 1.52 -30.91
CA LEU A 388 2.58 0.73 -31.26
C LEU A 388 2.64 0.33 -32.72
N GLY A 389 2.62 -0.97 -32.97
CA GLY A 389 2.50 -1.57 -34.31
C GLY A 389 1.21 -2.37 -34.44
N LEU A 390 0.54 -2.27 -35.58
CA LEU A 390 -0.68 -3.03 -35.89
C LEU A 390 -0.55 -3.69 -37.27
N LEU A 391 -1.27 -4.80 -37.44
CA LEU A 391 -1.42 -5.49 -38.72
C LEU A 391 -2.44 -4.73 -39.59
N THR A 392 -2.01 -3.71 -40.32
CA THR A 392 -2.88 -2.87 -41.15
C THR A 392 -2.59 -3.02 -42.67
N GLY A 393 -1.58 -3.84 -43.03
CA GLY A 393 -1.18 -4.06 -44.42
C GLY A 393 -0.31 -2.94 -45.04
N GLY A 394 0.18 -1.99 -44.21
CA GLY A 394 1.15 -0.96 -44.60
C GLY A 394 2.59 -1.49 -44.59
N GLU A 395 3.56 -0.54 -44.75
CA GLU A 395 5.00 -0.86 -44.66
C GLU A 395 5.35 -1.30 -43.24
N VAL A 396 5.99 -2.45 -43.09
CA VAL A 396 6.34 -3.05 -41.78
C VAL A 396 7.71 -2.61 -41.30
N SER A 397 7.91 -2.61 -40.00
CA SER A 397 9.19 -2.25 -39.38
C SER A 397 9.52 -3.16 -38.20
N ASP A 398 10.76 -3.67 -38.14
CA ASP A 398 11.23 -4.51 -37.03
C ASP A 398 11.16 -3.80 -35.67
N ARG A 399 11.31 -2.48 -35.65
CA ARG A 399 11.17 -1.65 -34.44
C ARG A 399 9.77 -1.70 -33.87
N PHE A 400 8.78 -2.05 -34.68
CA PHE A 400 7.37 -2.20 -34.29
C PHE A 400 6.92 -3.66 -34.34
N GLY A 401 7.84 -4.59 -33.96
CA GLY A 401 7.57 -6.02 -33.91
C GLY A 401 7.28 -6.67 -35.25
N GLY A 402 7.75 -6.09 -36.38
CA GLY A 402 7.46 -6.55 -37.70
C GLY A 402 6.07 -6.13 -38.26
N LEU A 403 5.42 -5.18 -37.59
CA LEU A 403 4.10 -4.65 -37.95
C LEU A 403 4.20 -3.24 -38.53
N THR A 404 3.08 -2.72 -39.03
CA THR A 404 2.97 -1.34 -39.52
C THR A 404 3.00 -0.35 -38.34
N PRO A 405 3.90 0.63 -38.31
CA PRO A 405 3.93 1.66 -37.26
C PRO A 405 2.63 2.45 -37.17
N VAL A 406 2.09 2.62 -35.96
CA VAL A 406 0.89 3.43 -35.69
C VAL A 406 1.25 4.60 -34.77
N THR A 407 1.99 4.32 -33.67
CA THR A 407 2.42 5.34 -32.70
C THR A 407 3.89 5.17 -32.40
N ASP A 408 4.64 6.26 -32.37
CA ASP A 408 6.03 6.36 -31.90
C ASP A 408 6.12 7.64 -31.07
N ALA A 409 5.80 7.55 -29.79
CA ALA A 409 5.69 8.69 -28.90
C ALA A 409 6.82 8.68 -27.87
N ASN A 410 7.32 9.86 -27.54
CA ASN A 410 8.34 10.07 -26.52
C ASN A 410 7.98 11.28 -25.66
N GLY A 411 8.15 11.13 -24.36
CA GLY A 411 7.87 12.19 -23.40
C GLY A 411 8.89 12.23 -22.28
N MET A 412 9.19 13.42 -21.83
CA MET A 412 9.96 13.65 -20.62
C MET A 412 9.24 14.67 -19.75
N VAL A 413 9.08 14.35 -18.46
CA VAL A 413 8.52 15.24 -17.44
C VAL A 413 9.56 15.44 -16.34
N GLU A 414 9.88 16.67 -16.03
CA GLU A 414 10.80 17.06 -14.96
C GLU A 414 10.06 17.96 -13.96
N GLU A 415 10.09 17.62 -12.68
CA GLU A 415 9.71 18.50 -11.59
C GLU A 415 10.95 18.94 -10.82
N MET A 416 11.05 20.24 -10.59
CA MET A 416 11.99 20.85 -9.64
C MET A 416 11.18 21.47 -8.51
N ARG A 417 11.35 21.00 -7.28
CA ARG A 417 10.59 21.42 -6.11
C ARG A 417 11.51 21.88 -5.00
N TYR A 418 11.11 22.97 -4.35
CA TYR A 418 11.69 23.48 -3.12
C TYR A 418 10.62 23.57 -2.05
N GLU A 419 10.89 23.02 -0.88
CA GLU A 419 10.02 23.11 0.29
C GLU A 419 10.76 23.80 1.43
N TYR A 420 10.16 24.83 1.98
CA TYR A 420 10.61 25.50 3.20
C TYR A 420 9.62 25.16 4.30
N PHE A 421 10.10 24.71 5.44
CA PHE A 421 9.20 24.28 6.50
C PHE A 421 9.65 24.76 7.88
N ALA A 422 8.66 24.90 8.76
CA ALA A 422 8.83 25.12 10.18
C ALA A 422 7.88 24.21 10.95
N VAL A 423 8.39 23.46 11.92
CA VAL A 423 7.62 22.59 12.80
C VAL A 423 7.83 23.07 14.24
N HIS A 424 6.75 23.47 14.88
CA HIS A 424 6.73 23.92 16.26
C HIS A 424 6.04 22.87 17.13
N ASN A 425 6.78 22.30 18.07
CA ASN A 425 6.27 21.39 19.08
C ASN A 425 6.09 22.14 20.39
N TRP A 426 4.91 22.02 20.99
CA TRP A 426 4.57 22.68 22.23
C TRP A 426 3.91 21.72 23.21
N GLN A 427 4.61 21.46 24.33
CA GLN A 427 4.06 20.73 25.46
C GLN A 427 3.28 21.74 26.34
N LEU A 428 1.96 21.85 26.07
CA LEU A 428 1.05 22.77 26.78
C LEU A 428 0.89 22.41 28.26
N SER A 429 0.93 21.13 28.58
CA SER A 429 0.89 20.54 29.91
C SER A 429 1.29 19.08 29.87
N ASN A 430 1.45 18.41 31.00
CA ASN A 430 1.74 16.97 31.07
C ASN A 430 0.68 16.07 30.39
N ARG A 431 -0.47 16.65 29.95
CA ARG A 431 -1.58 15.94 29.31
C ARG A 431 -1.94 16.52 27.94
N MET A 432 -1.31 17.59 27.54
CA MET A 432 -1.68 18.30 26.31
C MET A 432 -0.42 18.64 25.53
N SER A 433 -0.37 18.25 24.28
CA SER A 433 0.66 18.67 23.34
C SER A 433 0.06 19.15 22.03
N MET A 434 0.78 20.02 21.35
CA MET A 434 0.40 20.54 20.05
C MET A 434 1.63 20.61 19.15
N GLU A 435 1.48 20.08 17.95
CA GLU A 435 2.43 20.27 16.85
C GLU A 435 1.79 21.18 15.81
N SER A 436 2.52 22.18 15.37
CA SER A 436 2.09 23.07 14.29
C SER A 436 3.14 23.09 13.21
N THR A 437 2.78 22.71 12.00
CA THR A 437 3.65 22.70 10.83
C THR A 437 3.17 23.74 9.84
N LEU A 438 4.10 24.53 9.32
CA LEU A 438 3.88 25.39 8.17
C LEU A 438 4.90 25.01 7.10
N LEU A 439 4.41 24.62 5.93
CA LEU A 439 5.23 24.29 4.78
C LEU A 439 4.86 25.22 3.63
N PHE A 440 5.86 25.80 3.02
CA PHE A 440 5.75 26.53 1.75
C PHE A 440 6.48 25.74 0.67
N GLU A 441 5.77 25.43 -0.39
CA GLU A 441 6.26 24.68 -1.57
C GLU A 441 6.26 25.59 -2.79
N ASP A 442 7.36 25.56 -3.55
CA ASP A 442 7.53 26.17 -4.85
C ASP A 442 8.00 25.07 -5.79
N SER A 443 7.25 24.80 -6.85
CA SER A 443 7.59 23.76 -7.82
C SER A 443 7.38 24.20 -9.26
N THR A 444 8.27 23.73 -10.16
CA THR A 444 8.16 23.91 -11.60
C THR A 444 8.13 22.53 -12.26
N ILE A 445 7.08 22.27 -13.04
CA ILE A 445 6.95 21.06 -13.86
C ILE A 445 7.20 21.44 -15.33
N LYS A 446 8.15 20.76 -15.97
CA LYS A 446 8.50 20.91 -17.40
C LYS A 446 8.21 19.62 -18.15
N GLN A 447 7.51 19.75 -19.26
CA GLN A 447 7.36 18.68 -20.24
C GLN A 447 8.21 18.99 -21.49
N SER A 448 8.74 17.94 -22.09
CA SER A 448 9.42 17.98 -23.39
C SER A 448 9.22 16.66 -24.15
N GLY A 449 9.54 16.63 -25.43
CA GLY A 449 9.23 15.54 -26.35
C GLY A 449 8.12 15.96 -27.29
N ASP A 450 7.09 15.14 -27.47
CA ASP A 450 5.96 15.43 -28.38
C ASP A 450 5.15 16.66 -27.94
N ILE A 451 5.12 16.92 -26.62
CA ILE A 451 4.52 18.14 -26.05
C ILE A 451 5.60 18.91 -25.30
N SER A 452 5.58 20.23 -25.40
CA SER A 452 6.50 21.12 -24.68
C SER A 452 5.73 22.16 -23.89
N GLN A 453 5.81 22.09 -22.57
CA GLN A 453 5.12 22.99 -21.63
C GLN A 453 5.93 23.19 -20.36
N SER A 454 5.77 24.34 -19.71
CA SER A 454 6.33 24.61 -18.37
C SER A 454 5.27 25.27 -17.51
N ARG A 455 5.13 24.81 -16.27
CA ARG A 455 4.13 25.29 -15.31
C ARG A 455 4.76 25.43 -13.92
N ASP A 456 4.41 26.50 -13.24
CA ASP A 456 4.86 26.82 -11.89
C ASP A 456 3.69 26.67 -10.91
N PHE A 457 3.98 26.18 -9.71
CA PHE A 457 3.00 25.95 -8.65
C PHE A 457 3.57 26.39 -7.30
N ASP A 458 2.73 27.10 -6.54
CA ASP A 458 3.03 27.55 -5.19
C ASP A 458 1.96 27.06 -4.22
N PHE A 459 2.36 26.45 -3.10
CA PHE A 459 1.44 25.95 -2.09
C PHE A 459 1.86 26.34 -0.69
N VAL A 460 0.87 26.70 0.14
CA VAL A 460 1.02 26.83 1.59
C VAL A 460 0.25 25.68 2.24
N ARG A 461 0.96 24.86 3.00
CA ARG A 461 0.44 23.63 3.62
C ARG A 461 0.55 23.73 5.15
N PRO A 462 -0.44 24.33 5.83
CA PRO A 462 -0.51 24.34 7.28
C PRO A 462 -1.02 22.99 7.80
N LYS A 463 -0.49 22.58 8.98
CA LYS A 463 -0.98 21.45 9.74
C LYS A 463 -0.97 21.81 11.22
N ILE A 464 -2.01 21.39 11.93
CA ILE A 464 -2.10 21.43 13.39
C ILE A 464 -2.51 20.05 13.86
N ASP A 465 -1.76 19.50 14.78
CA ASP A 465 -2.02 18.26 15.47
C ASP A 465 -2.09 18.54 16.97
N TYR A 466 -3.25 18.30 17.57
CA TYR A 466 -3.47 18.53 18.99
C TYR A 466 -3.82 17.23 19.68
N ARG A 467 -3.18 16.95 20.79
CA ARG A 467 -3.36 15.79 21.63
C ARG A 467 -3.79 16.18 23.04
N PHE A 468 -4.73 15.41 23.59
CA PHE A 468 -5.19 15.54 24.98
C PHE A 468 -5.37 14.18 25.64
N ASP A 469 -4.57 13.89 26.65
CA ASP A 469 -4.73 12.71 27.52
C ASP A 469 -5.82 12.98 28.56
N ILE A 470 -7.05 12.62 28.23
CA ILE A 470 -8.23 12.78 29.11
C ILE A 470 -7.98 12.01 30.41
N THR A 471 -7.53 10.76 30.27
CA THR A 471 -7.03 9.90 31.35
C THR A 471 -5.80 9.14 30.85
N PRO A 472 -5.03 8.45 31.70
CA PRO A 472 -3.92 7.60 31.22
C PRO A 472 -4.33 6.53 30.20
N SER A 473 -5.61 6.12 30.22
CA SER A 473 -6.14 5.12 29.30
C SER A 473 -7.00 5.68 28.14
N LEU A 474 -7.31 6.98 28.15
CA LEU A 474 -8.18 7.62 27.15
C LEU A 474 -7.50 8.86 26.59
N GLN A 475 -7.16 8.82 25.31
CA GLN A 475 -6.52 9.91 24.57
C GLN A 475 -7.46 10.40 23.47
N PHE A 476 -7.58 11.72 23.36
CA PHE A 476 -8.19 12.41 22.23
C PHE A 476 -7.12 13.10 21.42
N ARG A 477 -7.22 13.01 20.09
CA ARG A 477 -6.36 13.70 19.15
C ARG A 477 -7.19 14.31 18.04
N THR A 478 -6.79 15.47 17.56
CA THR A 478 -7.40 16.08 16.37
C THR A 478 -6.32 16.63 15.46
N THR A 479 -6.48 16.41 14.16
CA THR A 479 -5.59 16.88 13.12
C THR A 479 -6.38 17.73 12.14
N ILE A 480 -5.84 18.90 11.81
CA ILE A 480 -6.32 19.77 10.74
C ILE A 480 -5.14 20.03 9.83
N GLU A 481 -5.25 19.66 8.56
CA GLU A 481 -4.15 19.87 7.61
C GLU A 481 -4.66 20.24 6.22
N LYS A 482 -3.89 21.05 5.51
CA LYS A 482 -4.00 21.20 4.07
C LYS A 482 -2.95 20.34 3.39
N ASP A 483 -3.40 19.35 2.60
CA ASP A 483 -2.55 18.46 1.84
C ASP A 483 -2.67 18.71 0.34
N VAL A 484 -1.58 18.48 -0.40
CA VAL A 484 -1.49 18.62 -1.85
C VAL A 484 -0.96 17.32 -2.42
N ALA A 485 -1.74 16.69 -3.27
CA ALA A 485 -1.36 15.43 -3.90
C ALA A 485 -0.23 15.61 -4.91
N GLN A 486 0.64 14.63 -5.03
CA GLN A 486 1.62 14.59 -6.11
C GLN A 486 0.92 14.20 -7.41
N LEU A 487 1.23 14.91 -8.51
CA LEU A 487 0.79 14.50 -9.84
C LEU A 487 1.54 13.24 -10.27
N SER A 488 0.82 12.34 -10.90
CA SER A 488 1.43 11.22 -11.62
C SER A 488 1.99 11.76 -12.94
N PHE A 489 3.30 11.71 -13.13
CA PHE A 489 3.92 12.22 -14.36
C PHE A 489 3.48 11.46 -15.60
N GLY A 490 3.11 10.18 -15.45
CA GLY A 490 2.51 9.40 -16.51
C GLY A 490 1.19 9.97 -17.03
N ASP A 491 0.46 10.74 -16.22
CA ASP A 491 -0.81 11.35 -16.66
C ASP A 491 -0.63 12.52 -17.62
N PHE A 492 0.59 13.06 -17.72
CA PHE A 492 0.90 14.18 -18.63
C PHE A 492 1.18 13.73 -20.05
N THR A 493 1.60 12.48 -20.26
CA THR A 493 2.10 12.01 -21.55
C THR A 493 1.30 10.83 -22.07
N THR A 494 0.94 10.86 -23.36
CA THR A 494 0.33 9.72 -24.06
C THR A 494 1.26 8.52 -24.09
N SER A 495 2.57 8.73 -24.14
CA SER A 495 3.57 7.67 -24.17
C SER A 495 3.61 6.81 -22.91
N ALA A 496 3.16 7.32 -21.75
CA ALA A 496 3.01 6.54 -20.52
C ALA A 496 1.63 5.90 -20.38
N GLN A 497 0.64 6.34 -21.17
CA GLN A 497 -0.74 5.88 -21.13
C GLN A 497 -0.93 4.67 -22.05
N THR A 498 -0.32 3.53 -21.69
CA THR A 498 -0.47 2.31 -22.48
C THR A 498 -1.63 1.47 -21.97
N ASN A 499 -2.34 0.83 -22.88
CA ASN A 499 -3.28 -0.23 -22.53
C ASN A 499 -2.50 -1.50 -22.13
N ARG A 500 -2.03 -1.55 -20.89
CA ARG A 500 -1.34 -2.70 -20.30
C ARG A 500 -2.31 -3.84 -19.92
N GLY A 501 -3.61 -3.61 -20.05
CA GLY A 501 -4.62 -4.62 -19.83
C GLY A 501 -4.73 -5.62 -20.96
N SER A 502 -5.21 -6.80 -20.67
CA SER A 502 -5.51 -7.85 -21.66
C SER A 502 -6.84 -7.66 -22.37
N ASP A 503 -7.49 -6.52 -22.19
CA ASP A 503 -8.82 -6.21 -22.74
C ASP A 503 -8.68 -5.39 -24.02
N ASP A 504 -9.17 -5.87 -25.15
CA ASP A 504 -9.09 -5.17 -26.42
C ASP A 504 -10.08 -4.01 -26.51
N ASP A 505 -11.09 -4.05 -25.65
CA ASP A 505 -12.18 -3.08 -25.60
C ASP A 505 -11.95 -1.98 -24.57
N GLN A 506 -10.74 -1.86 -24.01
CA GLN A 506 -10.45 -0.75 -23.11
C GLN A 506 -10.35 0.56 -23.90
N ASN A 507 -10.86 1.63 -23.29
CA ASN A 507 -10.73 2.96 -23.84
C ASN A 507 -9.23 3.34 -23.96
N GLN A 508 -8.85 3.96 -25.05
CA GLN A 508 -7.51 4.52 -25.17
C GLN A 508 -7.35 5.67 -24.18
N LEU A 509 -6.19 5.75 -23.58
CA LEU A 509 -5.86 6.80 -22.61
C LEU A 509 -4.97 7.84 -23.27
N GLU A 510 -5.33 9.10 -23.11
CA GLU A 510 -4.52 10.24 -23.53
C GLU A 510 -3.82 10.90 -22.35
N GLY A 511 -2.67 11.50 -22.59
CA GLY A 511 -2.00 12.36 -21.62
C GLY A 511 -2.72 13.70 -21.50
N ASN A 512 -2.75 14.27 -20.30
CA ASN A 512 -3.30 15.59 -20.07
C ASN A 512 -2.24 16.53 -19.47
N PRO A 513 -1.66 17.41 -20.28
CA PRO A 513 -0.62 18.34 -19.82
C PRO A 513 -1.16 19.46 -18.90
N ASP A 514 -2.48 19.66 -18.85
CA ASP A 514 -3.12 20.75 -18.10
C ASP A 514 -3.54 20.37 -16.68
N LEU A 515 -3.22 19.15 -16.22
CA LEU A 515 -3.54 18.68 -14.86
C LEU A 515 -2.96 19.60 -13.79
N VAL A 516 -3.75 19.92 -12.78
CA VAL A 516 -3.32 20.57 -11.54
C VAL A 516 -3.41 19.58 -10.38
N GLN A 517 -2.63 19.85 -9.32
CA GLN A 517 -2.61 19.01 -8.13
C GLN A 517 -3.96 19.07 -7.40
N GLU A 518 -4.50 17.90 -7.07
CA GLU A 518 -5.60 17.79 -6.12
C GLU A 518 -5.15 18.31 -4.75
N GLN A 519 -5.96 19.16 -4.14
CA GLN A 519 -5.73 19.69 -2.81
C GLN A 519 -6.83 19.20 -1.86
N SER A 520 -6.51 19.07 -0.58
CA SER A 520 -7.51 18.68 0.40
C SER A 520 -7.31 19.36 1.74
N TRP A 521 -8.40 19.87 2.31
CA TRP A 521 -8.48 20.14 3.73
C TRP A 521 -8.97 18.88 4.44
N ARG A 522 -8.18 18.42 5.42
CA ARG A 522 -8.47 17.21 6.19
C ARG A 522 -8.72 17.57 7.63
N TYR A 523 -9.87 17.15 8.14
CA TYR A 523 -10.28 17.32 9.53
C TYR A 523 -10.47 15.92 10.12
N GLU A 524 -9.67 15.58 11.12
CA GLU A 524 -9.70 14.27 11.75
C GLU A 524 -9.84 14.39 13.25
N ALA A 525 -10.65 13.53 13.86
CA ALA A 525 -10.81 13.39 15.30
C ALA A 525 -10.65 11.92 15.67
N ASN A 526 -9.65 11.65 16.48
CA ASN A 526 -9.29 10.31 16.92
C ASN A 526 -9.49 10.17 18.43
N LEU A 527 -10.09 9.05 18.85
CA LEU A 527 -10.26 8.65 20.24
C LEU A 527 -9.65 7.26 20.43
N GLU A 528 -8.56 7.19 21.19
CA GLU A 528 -7.92 5.94 21.56
C GLU A 528 -8.25 5.58 23.01
N TYR A 529 -8.76 4.37 23.20
CA TYR A 529 -9.01 3.80 24.52
C TYR A 529 -8.19 2.53 24.72
N ARG A 530 -7.34 2.55 25.74
CA ARG A 530 -6.58 1.37 26.21
C ARG A 530 -7.27 0.71 27.36
N LEU A 531 -7.48 -0.57 27.22
CA LEU A 531 -8.07 -1.39 28.25
C LEU A 531 -7.03 -1.65 29.37
N PRO A 532 -7.50 -1.81 30.63
CA PRO A 532 -6.61 -2.13 31.75
C PRO A 532 -5.81 -3.42 31.53
N ASN A 533 -4.62 -3.50 32.15
CA ASN A 533 -3.75 -4.69 32.15
C ASN A 533 -3.36 -5.14 30.75
N ASP A 534 -3.07 -4.20 29.83
CA ASP A 534 -2.71 -4.49 28.45
C ASP A 534 -3.71 -5.43 27.73
N SER A 535 -4.99 -5.38 28.14
CA SER A 535 -6.03 -6.25 27.58
C SER A 535 -6.43 -5.85 26.18
N GLY A 536 -6.03 -4.66 25.68
CA GLY A 536 -6.28 -4.26 24.32
C GLY A 536 -6.36 -2.76 24.11
N VAL A 537 -6.58 -2.39 22.85
CA VAL A 537 -6.72 -1.01 22.39
C VAL A 537 -7.91 -0.93 21.44
N ILE A 538 -8.70 0.13 21.57
CA ILE A 538 -9.76 0.50 20.63
C ILE A 538 -9.45 1.91 20.15
N ASN A 539 -9.34 2.06 18.85
CA ASN A 539 -9.10 3.32 18.18
C ASN A 539 -10.28 3.67 17.29
N THR A 540 -10.81 4.89 17.44
CA THR A 540 -11.96 5.38 16.67
C THR A 540 -11.56 6.69 16.01
N ASN A 541 -11.59 6.74 14.69
CA ASN A 541 -11.29 7.92 13.89
C ASN A 541 -12.53 8.37 13.12
N LEU A 542 -12.92 9.63 13.29
CA LEU A 542 -13.89 10.33 12.47
C LEU A 542 -13.12 11.27 11.55
N PHE A 543 -13.43 11.26 10.26
CA PHE A 543 -12.79 12.13 9.30
C PHE A 543 -13.80 12.83 8.38
N TYR A 544 -13.44 14.05 7.98
CA TYR A 544 -14.11 14.83 6.95
C TYR A 544 -13.05 15.53 6.09
N HIS A 545 -13.09 15.33 4.79
CA HIS A 545 -12.16 15.90 3.83
C HIS A 545 -12.91 16.71 2.79
N GLU A 546 -12.49 17.93 2.59
CA GLU A 546 -12.87 18.79 1.46
C GLU A 546 -11.78 18.69 0.40
N LEU A 547 -12.15 18.26 -0.79
CA LEU A 547 -11.23 17.99 -1.90
C LEU A 547 -11.48 19.06 -2.98
N GLU A 548 -10.40 19.69 -3.44
CA GLU A 548 -10.41 20.67 -4.52
C GLU A 548 -9.66 20.07 -5.72
N ASP A 549 -10.11 20.34 -6.93
CA ASP A 549 -9.49 19.89 -8.19
C ASP A 549 -9.28 18.38 -8.27
N VAL A 550 -10.28 17.60 -7.84
CA VAL A 550 -10.21 16.12 -7.85
C VAL A 550 -9.86 15.60 -9.23
N ILE A 551 -8.87 14.71 -9.30
CA ILE A 551 -8.47 14.07 -10.54
C ILE A 551 -9.36 12.85 -10.82
N GLY A 552 -10.00 12.86 -11.97
CA GLY A 552 -10.87 11.78 -12.44
C GLY A 552 -10.82 11.66 -13.96
N LYS A 553 -11.68 10.81 -14.51
CA LYS A 553 -11.76 10.61 -15.95
C LYS A 553 -12.62 11.69 -16.61
N VAL A 554 -12.13 12.20 -17.73
CA VAL A 554 -12.82 13.13 -18.63
C VAL A 554 -12.83 12.56 -20.04
N ASP A 555 -13.86 12.89 -20.81
CA ASP A 555 -13.99 12.52 -22.22
C ASP A 555 -13.17 13.49 -23.08
N VAL A 556 -12.19 12.95 -23.78
CA VAL A 556 -11.37 13.68 -24.76
C VAL A 556 -11.49 13.06 -26.15
N SER A 557 -12.57 12.30 -26.38
CA SER A 557 -12.82 11.60 -27.65
C SER A 557 -12.87 12.56 -28.83
N THR A 558 -12.34 12.10 -29.95
CA THR A 558 -12.45 12.74 -31.23
C THR A 558 -13.64 12.20 -32.04
N VAL A 559 -13.85 12.69 -33.27
CA VAL A 559 -14.86 12.11 -34.16
C VAL A 559 -14.51 10.66 -34.56
N GLU A 560 -13.21 10.33 -34.53
CA GLU A 560 -12.69 9.04 -35.04
C GLU A 560 -12.42 8.05 -33.87
N ASP A 561 -11.95 8.54 -32.70
CA ASP A 561 -11.46 7.72 -31.62
C ASP A 561 -12.18 8.00 -30.30
N VAL A 562 -12.43 6.92 -29.54
CA VAL A 562 -12.97 6.97 -28.18
C VAL A 562 -11.79 7.06 -27.21
N LEU A 563 -11.62 8.21 -26.58
CA LEU A 563 -10.47 8.54 -25.75
C LEU A 563 -10.92 9.07 -24.38
N SER A 564 -10.24 8.65 -23.33
CA SER A 564 -10.35 9.29 -22.02
C SER A 564 -9.00 9.78 -21.52
N ALA A 565 -9.00 10.81 -20.71
CA ALA A 565 -7.83 11.28 -20.01
C ALA A 565 -8.11 11.46 -18.53
N ASN A 566 -7.05 11.52 -17.71
CA ASN A 566 -7.20 12.07 -16.38
C ASN A 566 -7.35 13.59 -16.49
N GLY A 567 -8.33 14.15 -15.78
CA GLY A 567 -8.64 15.58 -15.77
C GLY A 567 -9.08 16.01 -14.37
N ASN A 568 -9.02 17.31 -14.10
CA ASN A 568 -9.60 17.87 -12.88
C ASN A 568 -11.12 17.98 -13.05
N ILE A 569 -11.88 17.21 -12.28
CA ILE A 569 -13.33 17.05 -12.43
C ILE A 569 -14.13 17.88 -11.40
N GLY A 570 -13.46 18.77 -10.66
CA GLY A 570 -14.06 19.68 -9.69
C GLY A 570 -13.89 19.24 -8.25
N ASP A 571 -14.71 19.81 -7.37
CA ASP A 571 -14.58 19.65 -5.93
C ASP A 571 -15.44 18.50 -5.41
N ALA A 572 -14.98 17.87 -4.33
CA ALA A 572 -15.65 16.75 -3.71
C ALA A 572 -15.59 16.82 -2.17
N GLU A 573 -16.48 16.07 -1.55
CA GLU A 573 -16.45 15.83 -0.11
C GLU A 573 -16.29 14.32 0.16
N ARG A 574 -15.54 13.99 1.21
CA ARG A 574 -15.38 12.62 1.70
C ARG A 574 -15.42 12.60 3.22
N TYR A 575 -16.18 11.69 3.79
CA TYR A 575 -16.30 11.57 5.24
C TYR A 575 -16.50 10.13 5.66
N GLY A 576 -16.15 9.82 6.91
CA GLY A 576 -16.28 8.45 7.39
C GLY A 576 -15.93 8.26 8.84
N LEU A 577 -16.05 6.99 9.23
CA LEU A 577 -15.74 6.46 10.54
C LEU A 577 -14.85 5.23 10.36
N LYS A 578 -13.72 5.22 11.05
CA LYS A 578 -12.84 4.06 11.13
C LYS A 578 -12.76 3.61 12.59
N ILE A 579 -12.99 2.32 12.85
CA ILE A 579 -12.83 1.71 14.17
C ILE A 579 -11.87 0.55 14.03
N ASP A 580 -10.77 0.62 14.74
CA ASP A 580 -9.79 -0.43 14.80
C ASP A 580 -9.69 -0.93 16.26
N SER A 581 -9.67 -2.24 16.48
CA SER A 581 -9.48 -2.79 17.79
C SER A 581 -8.53 -3.98 17.81
N SER A 582 -7.84 -4.14 18.93
CA SER A 582 -6.97 -5.27 19.21
C SER A 582 -7.21 -5.68 20.66
N LEU A 583 -7.76 -6.86 20.90
CA LEU A 583 -8.29 -7.29 22.17
C LEU A 583 -7.75 -8.67 22.57
N ARG A 584 -7.10 -8.77 23.74
CA ARG A 584 -6.76 -10.06 24.36
C ARG A 584 -8.00 -10.69 24.98
N LEU A 585 -8.23 -11.95 24.69
CA LEU A 585 -9.42 -12.67 25.15
C LEU A 585 -9.27 -13.27 26.56
N GLY A 586 -8.50 -12.64 27.45
CA GLY A 586 -8.30 -13.05 28.84
C GLY A 586 -9.62 -13.15 29.62
N PHE A 587 -10.60 -12.28 29.33
CA PHE A 587 -11.94 -12.32 29.92
C PHE A 587 -12.73 -13.59 29.52
N LEU A 588 -12.31 -14.30 28.47
CA LEU A 588 -12.83 -15.62 28.06
C LEU A 588 -11.94 -16.76 28.56
N GLY A 589 -10.97 -16.51 29.46
CA GLY A 589 -10.01 -17.50 29.91
C GLY A 589 -8.92 -17.86 28.90
N GLN A 590 -8.72 -17.01 27.86
CA GLN A 590 -7.75 -17.20 26.79
C GLN A 590 -6.82 -15.97 26.69
N PRO A 591 -5.90 -15.75 27.63
CA PRO A 591 -5.07 -14.55 27.66
C PRO A 591 -4.09 -14.46 26.47
N ASN A 592 -3.72 -15.58 25.87
CA ASN A 592 -2.81 -15.67 24.73
C ASN A 592 -3.54 -15.66 23.38
N MET A 593 -4.84 -15.37 23.37
CA MET A 593 -5.59 -15.11 22.13
C MET A 593 -5.75 -13.60 21.93
N LEU A 594 -5.39 -13.12 20.76
CA LEU A 594 -5.54 -11.73 20.33
C LEU A 594 -6.54 -11.67 19.18
N LEU A 595 -7.63 -10.94 19.38
CA LEU A 595 -8.63 -10.62 18.37
C LEU A 595 -8.35 -9.22 17.83
N THR A 596 -8.19 -9.10 16.54
CA THR A 596 -8.10 -7.80 15.85
C THR A 596 -9.32 -7.59 14.97
N THR A 597 -9.87 -6.38 14.98
CA THR A 597 -10.97 -6.01 14.08
C THR A 597 -10.72 -4.63 13.51
N GLY A 598 -11.03 -4.45 12.24
CA GLY A 598 -11.02 -3.17 11.55
C GLY A 598 -12.35 -2.95 10.83
N LEU A 599 -13.00 -1.85 11.11
CA LEU A 599 -14.22 -1.42 10.43
C LEU A 599 -13.96 -0.04 9.82
N ASN A 600 -14.07 0.07 8.52
CA ASN A 600 -14.07 1.34 7.82
C ASN A 600 -15.43 1.56 7.18
N LEU A 601 -16.03 2.71 7.44
CA LEU A 601 -17.27 3.17 6.82
C LEU A 601 -17.01 4.54 6.22
N GLU A 602 -17.24 4.70 4.92
CA GLU A 602 -17.04 5.98 4.26
C GLU A 602 -18.10 6.27 3.19
N ASP A 603 -18.35 7.55 2.96
CA ASP A 603 -19.09 8.01 1.81
C ASP A 603 -18.42 9.26 1.22
N SER A 604 -18.80 9.60 0.00
CA SER A 604 -18.25 10.73 -0.72
C SER A 604 -19.23 11.26 -1.75
N GLU A 605 -19.10 12.53 -2.11
CA GLU A 605 -19.95 13.18 -3.09
C GLU A 605 -19.11 14.05 -4.04
N ILE A 606 -19.33 13.90 -5.34
CA ILE A 606 -18.78 14.72 -6.41
C ILE A 606 -19.82 14.89 -7.51
N THR A 607 -19.76 15.98 -8.26
CA THR A 607 -20.55 16.13 -9.47
C THR A 607 -19.88 15.43 -10.63
N ASP A 608 -20.57 14.49 -11.25
CA ASP A 608 -20.07 13.72 -12.38
C ASP A 608 -19.90 14.60 -13.64
N PRO A 609 -18.73 14.64 -14.28
CA PRO A 609 -18.50 15.49 -15.44
C PRO A 609 -19.27 15.03 -16.70
N PHE A 610 -19.64 13.75 -16.80
CA PHE A 610 -20.36 13.21 -17.96
C PHE A 610 -21.87 13.45 -17.86
N THR A 611 -22.45 13.37 -16.65
CA THR A 611 -23.90 13.41 -16.44
C THR A 611 -24.41 14.66 -15.74
N GLY A 612 -23.53 15.42 -15.10
CA GLY A 612 -23.89 16.53 -14.22
C GLY A 612 -24.60 16.13 -12.92
N MET A 613 -24.75 14.84 -12.66
CA MET A 613 -25.40 14.31 -11.46
C MET A 613 -24.40 14.08 -10.32
N LYS A 614 -24.88 14.13 -9.09
CA LYS A 614 -24.07 13.79 -7.93
C LYS A 614 -23.84 12.28 -7.86
N ARG A 615 -22.60 11.89 -7.62
CA ARG A 615 -22.17 10.52 -7.42
C ARG A 615 -21.07 10.42 -6.38
N ARG A 616 -20.67 9.20 -6.06
CA ARG A 616 -19.49 8.94 -5.24
C ARG A 616 -18.21 9.07 -6.05
N LEU A 617 -17.09 9.25 -5.36
CA LEU A 617 -15.76 9.14 -5.96
C LEU A 617 -15.55 7.73 -6.55
N SER A 618 -14.85 7.68 -7.67
CA SER A 618 -14.51 6.41 -8.32
C SER A 618 -13.66 5.50 -7.41
N ARG A 619 -13.85 4.18 -7.55
CA ARG A 619 -13.06 3.11 -6.89
C ARG A 619 -13.06 3.15 -5.36
N ARG A 620 -14.11 3.67 -4.73
CA ARG A 620 -14.26 3.68 -3.27
C ARG A 620 -15.49 2.92 -2.85
N GLY A 621 -15.28 1.81 -2.11
CA GLY A 621 -16.34 1.08 -1.43
C GLY A 621 -16.88 1.87 -0.24
N ARG A 622 -18.11 1.58 0.21
CA ARG A 622 -18.72 2.23 1.38
C ARG A 622 -18.26 1.64 2.69
N GLY A 623 -17.67 0.46 2.66
CA GLY A 623 -17.21 -0.16 3.88
C GLY A 623 -16.32 -1.35 3.66
N ASN A 624 -15.52 -1.61 4.67
CA ASN A 624 -14.65 -2.76 4.76
C ASN A 624 -14.63 -3.25 6.21
N LEU A 625 -14.68 -4.56 6.39
CA LEU A 625 -14.56 -5.24 7.68
C LEU A 625 -13.39 -6.21 7.62
N SER A 626 -12.45 -6.08 8.54
CA SER A 626 -11.39 -7.05 8.76
C SER A 626 -11.52 -7.70 10.12
N ILE A 627 -11.26 -9.00 10.21
CA ILE A 627 -11.24 -9.78 11.44
C ILE A 627 -10.01 -10.66 11.41
N GLY A 628 -9.17 -10.51 12.43
CA GLY A 628 -8.00 -11.37 12.64
C GLY A 628 -8.08 -12.04 14.01
N LEU A 629 -7.58 -13.25 14.09
CA LEU A 629 -7.40 -13.99 15.34
C LEU A 629 -6.03 -14.64 15.35
N ARG A 630 -5.29 -14.41 16.42
CA ARG A 630 -4.03 -15.09 16.73
C ARG A 630 -4.15 -15.82 18.05
N HIS A 631 -3.63 -17.03 18.13
CA HIS A 631 -3.54 -17.80 19.39
C HIS A 631 -2.12 -18.33 19.55
N ASP A 632 -1.41 -17.81 20.54
CA ASP A 632 -0.11 -18.33 20.94
C ASP A 632 -0.31 -19.44 22.00
N ILE A 633 0.40 -20.56 21.84
CA ILE A 633 0.39 -21.72 22.73
C ILE A 633 1.84 -21.96 23.20
N PRO A 634 2.36 -21.20 24.19
CA PRO A 634 3.74 -21.26 24.61
C PRO A 634 4.16 -22.67 25.06
N SER A 635 3.29 -23.40 25.73
CA SER A 635 3.56 -24.77 26.18
C SER A 635 3.87 -25.78 25.06
N ARG A 636 3.64 -25.41 23.80
CA ARG A 636 3.89 -26.23 22.61
C ARG A 636 4.83 -25.54 21.62
N ASN A 637 5.35 -24.37 21.95
CA ASN A 637 6.11 -23.50 21.05
C ASN A 637 5.40 -23.36 19.70
N MET A 638 4.10 -23.06 19.72
CA MET A 638 3.23 -23.04 18.56
C MET A 638 2.31 -21.82 18.60
N ASN A 639 2.03 -21.26 17.46
CA ASN A 639 0.95 -20.31 17.26
C ASN A 639 0.15 -20.64 15.99
N TRP A 640 -1.06 -20.15 15.93
CA TRP A 640 -1.92 -20.23 14.77
C TRP A 640 -2.81 -19.00 14.70
N GLY A 641 -3.29 -18.71 13.53
CA GLY A 641 -4.23 -17.61 13.34
C GLY A 641 -4.82 -17.56 11.96
N PHE A 642 -5.72 -16.62 11.80
CA PHE A 642 -6.30 -16.28 10.52
C PHE A 642 -6.64 -14.79 10.45
N ASN A 643 -6.72 -14.26 9.23
CA ASN A 643 -7.25 -12.97 8.90
C ASN A 643 -8.27 -13.13 7.77
N VAL A 644 -9.42 -12.47 7.93
CA VAL A 644 -10.46 -12.35 6.92
C VAL A 644 -10.73 -10.88 6.69
N ASN A 645 -10.78 -10.48 5.45
CA ASN A 645 -11.14 -9.13 5.05
C ASN A 645 -12.24 -9.20 4.00
N ASP A 646 -13.27 -8.37 4.14
CA ASP A 646 -14.37 -8.28 3.17
C ASP A 646 -14.89 -6.84 3.10
N GLY A 647 -15.16 -6.37 1.89
CA GLY A 647 -15.88 -5.13 1.64
C GLY A 647 -17.38 -5.40 1.57
N PHE A 648 -18.15 -4.47 2.05
CA PHE A 648 -19.60 -4.53 2.02
C PHE A 648 -20.20 -3.28 1.39
N ASP A 649 -21.49 -3.40 1.06
CA ASP A 649 -22.29 -2.36 0.43
C ASP A 649 -21.79 -1.96 -0.95
N GLY A 650 -21.62 -2.96 -1.78
CA GLY A 650 -21.63 -2.76 -3.20
C GLY A 650 -20.30 -2.82 -3.90
N ALA A 651 -20.37 -2.43 -5.13
CA ALA A 651 -19.28 -2.43 -6.05
C ALA A 651 -18.33 -1.28 -5.82
N ASN A 652 -17.07 -1.50 -6.08
CA ASN A 652 -16.16 -0.43 -6.44
C ASN A 652 -16.55 0.04 -7.84
N ILE A 653 -17.12 1.25 -7.93
CA ILE A 653 -17.57 1.79 -9.22
C ILE A 653 -16.45 2.63 -9.80
N ASN A 654 -16.04 2.31 -11.03
CA ASN A 654 -15.18 3.15 -11.82
C ASN A 654 -16.02 3.89 -12.86
N TYR A 655 -15.93 5.22 -12.85
CA TYR A 655 -16.57 6.10 -13.83
C TYR A 655 -15.52 6.56 -14.82
N ASP A 656 -15.75 6.23 -16.07
CA ASP A 656 -14.97 6.59 -17.23
C ASP A 656 -15.99 6.90 -18.35
N ILE A 657 -15.59 6.93 -19.61
CA ILE A 657 -16.48 6.91 -20.77
C ILE A 657 -17.50 5.76 -20.64
N ASP A 658 -17.05 4.65 -20.09
CA ASP A 658 -17.85 3.54 -19.62
C ASP A 658 -18.05 3.59 -18.11
N LYS A 659 -18.95 2.74 -17.62
CA LYS A 659 -19.11 2.50 -16.19
C LYS A 659 -18.72 1.05 -15.86
N THR A 660 -17.81 0.85 -14.93
CA THR A 660 -17.43 -0.47 -14.44
C THR A 660 -17.82 -0.62 -12.98
N GLU A 661 -18.50 -1.70 -12.63
CA GLU A 661 -18.87 -2.07 -11.27
C GLU A 661 -18.18 -3.39 -10.89
N GLU A 662 -17.33 -3.37 -9.87
CA GLU A 662 -16.63 -4.57 -9.37
C GLU A 662 -17.28 -5.06 -8.09
N TYR A 663 -17.58 -6.36 -8.03
CA TYR A 663 -18.18 -7.04 -6.91
C TYR A 663 -17.27 -8.16 -6.38
N GLY A 664 -17.29 -8.40 -5.07
CA GLY A 664 -16.64 -9.54 -4.42
C GLY A 664 -15.13 -9.44 -4.25
N GLY A 665 -14.46 -8.46 -4.81
CA GLY A 665 -13.00 -8.37 -4.83
C GLY A 665 -12.31 -8.00 -3.51
N SER A 666 -13.05 -7.66 -2.48
CA SER A 666 -12.53 -7.27 -1.17
C SER A 666 -12.37 -8.45 -0.21
N TYR A 667 -12.97 -9.61 -0.51
CA TYR A 667 -12.78 -10.79 0.33
C TYR A 667 -11.38 -11.34 0.15
N SER A 668 -10.66 -11.50 1.26
CA SER A 668 -9.41 -12.24 1.31
C SER A 668 -9.34 -13.06 2.59
N TYR A 669 -8.76 -14.24 2.48
CA TYR A 669 -8.53 -15.15 3.59
C TYR A 669 -7.06 -15.52 3.66
N PHE A 670 -6.50 -15.41 4.85
CA PHE A 670 -5.16 -15.82 5.17
C PHE A 670 -5.16 -16.57 6.50
N SER A 671 -4.53 -17.73 6.55
CA SER A 671 -4.36 -18.47 7.79
C SER A 671 -2.98 -19.10 7.88
N TRP A 672 -2.52 -19.33 9.10
CA TRP A 672 -1.23 -19.95 9.36
C TRP A 672 -1.25 -20.83 10.58
N VAL A 673 -0.33 -21.78 10.60
CA VAL A 673 0.12 -22.52 11.77
C VAL A 673 1.65 -22.47 11.78
N GLU A 674 2.22 -22.08 12.88
CA GLU A 674 3.66 -21.95 13.08
C GLU A 674 4.09 -22.71 14.33
N MET A 675 5.22 -23.42 14.26
CA MET A 675 5.78 -24.16 15.38
C MET A 675 7.30 -24.22 15.33
N VAL A 676 7.93 -24.18 16.48
CA VAL A 676 9.36 -24.51 16.61
C VAL A 676 9.50 -26.02 16.64
N GLY A 677 10.32 -26.58 15.76
CA GLY A 677 10.46 -28.01 15.58
C GLY A 677 11.92 -28.49 15.65
N TRP A 678 12.23 -29.49 14.84
CA TRP A 678 13.55 -30.13 14.84
C TRP A 678 14.66 -29.13 14.53
N GLY A 679 15.74 -29.18 15.32
CA GLY A 679 16.92 -28.33 15.16
C GLY A 679 16.72 -26.88 15.62
N GLY A 680 15.65 -26.56 16.35
CA GLY A 680 15.34 -25.18 16.75
C GLY A 680 14.79 -24.30 15.61
N LEU A 681 14.43 -24.93 14.48
CA LEU A 681 13.88 -24.22 13.33
C LEU A 681 12.39 -23.94 13.52
N THR A 682 11.93 -22.82 13.02
CA THR A 682 10.51 -22.45 12.96
C THR A 682 9.93 -22.90 11.63
N TYR A 683 8.88 -23.71 11.69
CA TYR A 683 8.13 -24.20 10.54
C TYR A 683 6.78 -23.48 10.51
N ARG A 684 6.46 -22.81 9.39
CA ARG A 684 5.20 -22.12 9.20
C ARG A 684 4.49 -22.61 7.94
N PHE A 685 3.25 -23.04 8.13
CA PHE A 685 2.33 -23.41 7.06
C PHE A 685 1.33 -22.28 6.88
N GLU A 686 1.12 -21.83 5.65
CA GLU A 686 0.18 -20.77 5.30
C GLU A 686 -0.82 -21.25 4.26
N ALA A 687 -2.04 -20.74 4.35
CA ALA A 687 -3.05 -20.85 3.29
C ALA A 687 -3.61 -19.46 3.00
N ARG A 688 -3.58 -19.10 1.72
CA ARG A 688 -4.09 -17.83 1.19
C ARG A 688 -5.15 -18.13 0.14
N ASP A 689 -6.25 -17.40 0.18
CA ASP A 689 -7.30 -17.48 -0.83
C ASP A 689 -7.86 -16.09 -1.11
N ASN A 690 -7.87 -15.74 -2.38
CA ASN A 690 -8.52 -14.55 -2.88
C ASN A 690 -9.77 -15.01 -3.63
N ASN A 691 -10.92 -14.68 -3.09
CA ASN A 691 -12.21 -15.09 -3.61
C ASN A 691 -12.42 -14.64 -5.07
N ILE A 692 -13.40 -15.26 -5.71
CA ILE A 692 -13.86 -14.87 -7.05
C ILE A 692 -14.25 -13.40 -7.05
N ARG A 693 -13.65 -12.63 -7.95
CA ARG A 693 -14.01 -11.25 -8.23
C ARG A 693 -14.86 -11.22 -9.48
N CYS A 694 -15.96 -10.46 -9.42
CA CYS A 694 -16.79 -10.24 -10.58
C CYS A 694 -16.88 -8.75 -10.88
N ARG A 695 -16.84 -8.41 -12.15
CA ARG A 695 -17.10 -7.05 -12.62
C ARG A 695 -18.22 -7.06 -13.63
N THR A 696 -18.97 -5.96 -13.63
CA THR A 696 -19.94 -5.63 -14.68
C THR A 696 -19.47 -4.35 -15.34
N ARG A 697 -19.31 -4.34 -16.65
CA ARG A 697 -19.01 -3.18 -17.45
C ARG A 697 -20.23 -2.81 -18.28
N ILE A 698 -20.56 -1.54 -18.26
CA ILE A 698 -21.72 -0.98 -18.97
C ILE A 698 -21.16 -0.05 -20.04
N ARG A 699 -21.34 -0.38 -21.31
CA ARG A 699 -20.86 0.40 -22.46
C ARG A 699 -22.00 1.13 -23.16
N PHE A 700 -21.72 2.33 -23.65
CA PHE A 700 -22.71 3.24 -24.21
C PHE A 700 -22.45 3.51 -25.70
N GLU A 701 -23.56 3.72 -26.48
CA GLU A 701 -23.49 3.86 -27.93
C GLU A 701 -22.79 5.14 -28.39
N ASN A 702 -22.97 6.24 -27.67
CA ASN A 702 -22.45 7.56 -28.05
C ASN A 702 -21.18 7.93 -27.28
N ARG A 703 -20.41 6.92 -26.86
CA ARG A 703 -19.07 7.09 -26.29
C ARG A 703 -19.02 7.73 -24.89
N THR A 704 -20.17 8.20 -24.35
CA THR A 704 -20.21 8.76 -23.02
C THR A 704 -21.42 8.24 -22.22
N ILE A 705 -21.20 8.01 -20.94
CA ILE A 705 -22.24 7.63 -19.99
C ILE A 705 -23.41 8.62 -19.92
N GLY A 706 -23.21 9.87 -20.36
CA GLY A 706 -24.24 10.93 -20.32
C GLY A 706 -25.16 10.93 -21.54
N ASP A 707 -24.69 10.51 -22.70
CA ASP A 707 -25.33 10.75 -23.99
C ASP A 707 -25.93 9.51 -24.64
N GLY A 708 -25.52 8.33 -24.23
CA GLY A 708 -25.76 7.12 -24.98
C GLY A 708 -26.84 6.20 -24.42
N GLY A 709 -27.55 5.53 -25.31
CA GLY A 709 -28.21 4.29 -25.02
C GLY A 709 -27.20 3.20 -24.65
N LEU A 710 -27.64 2.17 -23.95
CA LEU A 710 -26.82 0.99 -23.69
C LEU A 710 -26.35 0.39 -25.02
N ARG A 711 -25.05 0.20 -25.20
CA ARG A 711 -24.47 -0.54 -26.32
C ARG A 711 -24.35 -2.03 -25.99
N GLU A 712 -23.78 -2.35 -24.81
CA GLU A 712 -23.63 -3.70 -24.33
C GLU A 712 -23.37 -3.75 -22.83
N LEU A 713 -23.66 -4.89 -22.23
CA LEU A 713 -23.43 -5.20 -20.83
C LEU A 713 -22.52 -6.43 -20.75
N GLU A 714 -21.30 -6.24 -20.24
CA GLU A 714 -20.30 -7.27 -20.03
C GLU A 714 -20.30 -7.71 -18.56
N LYS A 715 -20.29 -9.00 -18.28
CA LYS A 715 -20.13 -9.58 -16.96
C LYS A 715 -18.97 -10.53 -16.96
N SER A 716 -17.93 -10.21 -16.21
CA SER A 716 -16.77 -11.07 -16.08
C SER A 716 -16.50 -11.43 -14.63
N CYS A 717 -16.14 -12.70 -14.40
CA CYS A 717 -15.66 -13.18 -13.10
C CYS A 717 -14.29 -13.83 -13.29
N PHE A 718 -13.40 -13.61 -12.33
CA PHE A 718 -12.05 -14.16 -12.34
C PHE A 718 -11.65 -14.70 -10.97
N THR A 719 -10.74 -15.67 -10.97
CA THR A 719 -10.19 -16.30 -9.77
C THR A 719 -8.71 -16.59 -9.95
N THR A 720 -7.96 -16.40 -8.87
CA THR A 720 -6.54 -16.78 -8.79
C THR A 720 -6.32 -18.09 -8.01
N GLY A 721 -7.39 -18.64 -7.40
CA GLY A 721 -7.34 -19.86 -6.60
C GLY A 721 -6.55 -19.73 -5.30
N ALA A 722 -6.51 -20.83 -4.56
CA ALA A 722 -5.82 -20.89 -3.28
C ALA A 722 -4.32 -21.18 -3.44
N VAL A 723 -3.51 -20.59 -2.54
CA VAL A 723 -2.07 -20.84 -2.43
C VAL A 723 -1.75 -21.41 -1.05
N LEU A 724 -1.00 -22.50 -1.02
CA LEU A 724 -0.45 -23.10 0.19
C LEU A 724 1.06 -22.84 0.23
N ALA A 725 1.57 -22.36 1.37
CA ALA A 725 2.98 -22.09 1.54
C ALA A 725 3.56 -22.87 2.72
N LEU A 726 4.82 -23.29 2.57
CA LEU A 726 5.65 -23.78 3.65
C LEU A 726 6.87 -22.87 3.77
N LYS A 727 7.11 -22.37 4.99
CA LYS A 727 8.28 -21.55 5.31
C LYS A 727 9.09 -22.24 6.40
N VAL A 728 10.40 -22.21 6.27
CA VAL A 728 11.35 -22.74 7.28
C VAL A 728 12.32 -21.60 7.62
N ARG A 729 12.38 -21.25 8.90
CA ARG A 729 13.14 -20.11 9.42
C ARG A 729 14.15 -20.53 10.46
N GLY A 730 15.25 -19.82 10.53
CA GLY A 730 16.26 -20.04 11.57
C GLY A 730 17.11 -18.79 11.78
N THR A 731 17.69 -18.68 13.00
CA THR A 731 18.63 -17.62 13.39
C THR A 731 19.90 -18.26 13.98
N PHE A 732 21.04 -17.64 13.72
CA PHE A 732 22.36 -18.01 14.28
C PHE A 732 23.03 -16.82 14.90
#